data_10b56073af79803b2f5285bb77f810c6
#
_entry.id   10b56073af79803b2f5285bb77f810c6
#
_cell.length_a   1.000
_cell.length_b   1.000
_cell.length_c   1.000
_cell.angle_alpha   90.00
_cell.angle_beta   90.00
_cell.angle_gamma   90.00
#
_symmetry.space_group_name_H-M   'P 1'
#
loop_
_entity.id
_entity.type
_entity.pdbx_description
1 polymer ?
#
loop_
_entity_poly.entity_id
_entity_poly.type
_entity_poly.pdbx_seq_one_letter_code
_entity_poly.pdbx_strand_id
1 'polypeptide(L)'
;MKKRAILLFWFLCLLPFAAGAQDGRQRTVETVVADVLAQLPAGQTADYRTLMDELAATGTEGIRILAGMLVPAGQGSDAAVEYALSGVVHHVTEQERGEARDAVRQGLAQSIDACPDPADRAFLISLLACCSTAEDAAVFAKYADDGQLADAAVRGLIATPGSEPAILELMQQSDGPSALLAHAAAKRPSEGAEEILLAWLTDYPTDDTTREAIYAALAACGGRTSLRVLGDAAAAADFDFAPGDATGAFLDLLNNLAERGDTKVVQRAARALAKESVRTNIRTAALELLLRTTPEQRTELLLAALGDNDRAYRCAALTLAADYTDEALCAAIVGEWPKLTAEARTDVVNWLGDRHAVSQTATVLAAIDASDPGLAAAAVRAAGRLGGQEALEALIGRLNGPLAEEAVAALASFNGQVDDGLVAALDADPVTQANALQLVARRRITRAADRVFALLDAGQEPVRQAALAALAGVTTAADFPRLCDRLDNATESETPQIQAGLLNALAQMAPEEQYARTAERMAASAEKARYYPLLAHTGTQEAIDALLGGDDRKAAFAALLTVESPVVPEVLFSLATEHPEWKDEAITRYTELVTANRTPEEQVTCCTKALGTDPAPEVKNRLLAALAGTASLPAVEVAARYLDDPATAAAAADAVRRIAAKSPGTGGETVVAALERARTVYARLASKDADAGYAVDEINGLLARYAAVPRFELTEEEAAEGFEVLFDGLSLEKWTGNKTNYVPQEGTIYVTAQYGGSGNLYTVREYGDFILRFEFSFVRPGVNNGIGIRTPMGVDAAYHGMEIQVLDHDDPIYKNLHIYQQHGSVYGVIPAQKHVVFGEQGTWNTEEIRAAGDRITVTVNGEVILDGNIREACKGHNVAPDGSERNPYTVDGRNHPGLFNKRGHIGLLGHGPGIRFRNIRIKEL
;
A
#
# COMPACT_ATOMS: atom_id res chain seq x y z
N MET A 1 24.37 47.22 42.49
CA MET A 1 23.63 46.58 43.57
C MET A 1 22.13 46.87 43.38
N LYS A 2 21.41 46.00 42.77
CA LYS A 2 19.90 45.88 42.60
C LYS A 2 19.61 45.08 41.34
N LYS A 3 19.88 43.79 41.33
CA LYS A 3 19.41 42.80 40.33
C LYS A 3 19.74 41.36 40.83
N ARG A 4 19.33 41.05 42.09
CA ARG A 4 19.46 39.65 42.61
C ARG A 4 18.38 39.37 43.67
N ALA A 5 17.13 39.74 43.42
CA ALA A 5 16.03 39.48 44.37
C ALA A 5 14.68 39.10 43.75
N ILE A 6 14.68 38.63 42.48
CA ILE A 6 13.39 38.21 41.80
C ILE A 6 13.47 36.77 41.31
N LEU A 7 14.47 35.98 41.61
CA LEU A 7 14.63 34.58 41.16
C LEU A 7 14.46 33.53 42.27
N LEU A 8 13.95 33.93 43.47
CA LEU A 8 13.75 32.99 44.58
C LEU A 8 12.29 32.82 45.01
N PHE A 9 11.32 33.37 44.27
CA PHE A 9 9.88 33.26 44.62
C PHE A 9 9.07 32.40 43.67
N TRP A 10 9.71 31.83 42.61
CA TRP A 10 9.04 30.95 41.66
C TRP A 10 9.41 29.46 41.80
N PHE A 11 10.23 29.10 42.82
CA PHE A 11 10.65 27.72 43.03
C PHE A 11 9.97 27.02 44.23
N LEU A 12 8.92 27.64 44.82
CA LEU A 12 8.22 27.08 46.00
C LEU A 12 6.74 26.72 45.72
N CYS A 13 6.29 26.71 44.45
CA CYS A 13 4.91 26.33 44.09
C CYS A 13 4.83 25.16 43.11
N LEU A 14 5.85 24.32 42.95
CA LEU A 14 5.80 23.09 42.21
C LEU A 14 6.35 21.92 43.05
N LEU A 15 5.77 21.73 44.21
CA LEU A 15 5.72 20.40 44.82
C LEU A 15 4.38 19.82 44.41
N PRO A 16 4.30 18.77 43.62
CA PRO A 16 3.08 18.00 43.49
C PRO A 16 2.82 17.39 44.87
N PHE A 17 1.70 17.75 45.48
CA PHE A 17 1.12 16.93 46.52
C PHE A 17 0.92 15.52 45.98
N ALA A 18 1.87 14.66 46.22
CA ALA A 18 1.64 13.22 46.18
C ALA A 18 0.77 12.85 47.38
N ALA A 19 -0.50 13.26 47.34
CA ALA A 19 -1.52 12.59 48.13
C ALA A 19 -1.84 11.31 47.37
N GLY A 20 -1.25 10.20 47.77
CA GLY A 20 -1.62 8.87 47.34
C GLY A 20 -3.10 8.62 47.69
N ALA A 21 -3.98 8.95 46.79
CA ALA A 21 -5.20 8.19 46.60
C ALA A 21 -4.82 7.04 45.65
N GLN A 22 -4.57 5.85 46.20
CA GLN A 22 -4.64 4.60 45.46
C GLN A 22 -6.06 4.54 44.86
N ASP A 23 -6.16 4.96 43.61
CA ASP A 23 -7.39 4.80 42.82
C ASP A 23 -7.50 3.29 42.55
N GLY A 24 -8.44 2.59 43.21
CA GLY A 24 -8.73 1.18 43.03
C GLY A 24 -9.29 0.84 41.65
N ARG A 25 -8.92 1.61 40.62
CA ARG A 25 -9.35 1.54 39.24
C ARG A 25 -8.21 1.51 38.24
N GLN A 26 -6.97 1.30 38.65
CA GLN A 26 -5.91 0.99 37.68
C GLN A 26 -6.21 -0.38 37.10
N ARG A 27 -6.34 -0.43 35.75
CA ARG A 27 -6.41 -1.69 35.03
C ARG A 27 -5.18 -2.52 35.41
N THR A 28 -5.39 -3.82 35.72
CA THR A 28 -4.25 -4.73 35.91
C THR A 28 -3.57 -4.98 34.58
N VAL A 29 -2.34 -5.47 34.62
CA VAL A 29 -1.58 -5.81 33.40
C VAL A 29 -2.38 -6.78 32.52
N GLU A 30 -3.02 -7.78 33.14
CA GLU A 30 -3.85 -8.75 32.43
C GLU A 30 -5.08 -8.08 31.78
N THR A 31 -5.70 -7.12 32.46
CA THR A 31 -6.83 -6.39 31.88
C THR A 31 -6.39 -5.55 30.66
N VAL A 32 -5.24 -4.89 30.74
CA VAL A 32 -4.70 -4.14 29.60
C VAL A 32 -4.42 -5.06 28.41
N VAL A 33 -3.79 -6.21 28.66
CA VAL A 33 -3.52 -7.20 27.61
C VAL A 33 -4.83 -7.69 26.98
N ALA A 34 -5.84 -8.02 27.77
CA ALA A 34 -7.14 -8.48 27.28
C ALA A 34 -7.86 -7.38 26.46
N ASP A 35 -7.88 -6.14 26.97
CA ASP A 35 -8.50 -5.00 26.30
C ASP A 35 -7.86 -4.72 24.93
N VAL A 36 -6.54 -4.82 24.84
CA VAL A 36 -5.81 -4.63 23.58
C VAL A 36 -6.13 -5.76 22.60
N LEU A 37 -6.07 -7.02 23.04
CA LEU A 37 -6.38 -8.17 22.19
C LEU A 37 -7.82 -8.12 21.63
N ALA A 38 -8.78 -7.65 22.43
CA ALA A 38 -10.17 -7.49 21.99
C ALA A 38 -10.35 -6.45 20.89
N GLN A 39 -9.42 -5.50 20.75
CA GLN A 39 -9.45 -4.41 19.76
C GLN A 39 -8.58 -4.69 18.53
N LEU A 40 -7.86 -5.81 18.50
CA LEU A 40 -7.04 -6.20 17.36
C LEU A 40 -7.78 -7.15 16.40
N PRO A 41 -7.60 -7.01 15.08
CA PRO A 41 -6.79 -6.00 14.39
C PRO A 41 -7.45 -4.61 14.39
N ALA A 42 -6.66 -3.57 14.64
CA ALA A 42 -7.15 -2.20 14.65
C ALA A 42 -7.50 -1.70 13.24
N GLY A 43 -8.62 -0.97 13.12
CA GLY A 43 -9.08 -0.46 11.84
C GLY A 43 -8.29 0.74 11.30
N GLN A 44 -7.56 1.46 12.16
CA GLN A 44 -6.78 2.65 11.80
C GLN A 44 -5.38 2.59 12.43
N THR A 45 -4.40 3.19 11.73
CA THR A 45 -3.00 3.21 12.18
C THR A 45 -2.81 3.95 13.52
N ALA A 46 -3.61 4.99 13.79
CA ALA A 46 -3.55 5.73 15.05
C ALA A 46 -3.98 4.88 16.24
N ASP A 47 -5.06 4.12 16.08
CA ASP A 47 -5.57 3.21 17.10
C ASP A 47 -4.57 2.08 17.36
N TYR A 48 -4.01 1.50 16.29
CA TYR A 48 -2.97 0.49 16.39
C TYR A 48 -1.77 0.96 17.21
N ARG A 49 -1.26 2.17 16.95
CA ARG A 49 -0.12 2.73 17.70
C ARG A 49 -0.44 2.91 19.19
N THR A 50 -1.65 3.38 19.50
CA THR A 50 -2.11 3.54 20.88
C THR A 50 -2.16 2.19 21.59
N LEU A 51 -2.67 1.15 20.94
CA LEU A 51 -2.73 -0.20 21.49
C LEU A 51 -1.33 -0.79 21.73
N MET A 52 -0.39 -0.56 20.81
CA MET A 52 1.00 -1.00 20.98
C MET A 52 1.74 -0.22 22.07
N ASP A 53 1.44 1.08 22.25
CA ASP A 53 1.94 1.87 23.39
C ASP A 53 1.41 1.32 24.73
N GLU A 54 0.12 0.97 24.80
CA GLU A 54 -0.46 0.35 26.00
C GLU A 54 0.18 -0.99 26.32
N LEU A 55 0.38 -1.85 25.32
CA LEU A 55 1.08 -3.13 25.49
C LEU A 55 2.53 -2.93 25.93
N ALA A 56 3.28 -2.06 25.31
CA ALA A 56 4.66 -1.77 25.68
C ALA A 56 4.77 -1.26 27.12
N ALA A 57 3.79 -0.46 27.57
CA ALA A 57 3.74 0.05 28.94
C ALA A 57 3.48 -1.04 30.00
N THR A 58 2.95 -2.22 29.62
CA THR A 58 2.81 -3.38 30.54
C THR A 58 4.15 -4.01 30.94
N GLY A 59 5.22 -3.68 30.20
CA GLY A 59 6.57 -4.14 30.49
C GLY A 59 6.77 -5.65 30.32
N THR A 60 7.78 -6.18 31.01
CA THR A 60 8.14 -7.61 30.95
C THR A 60 6.96 -8.55 31.31
N GLU A 61 6.12 -8.16 32.25
CA GLU A 61 5.01 -9.00 32.72
C GLU A 61 3.93 -9.16 31.65
N GLY A 62 3.53 -8.07 30.97
CA GLY A 62 2.52 -8.14 29.90
C GLY A 62 2.97 -9.00 28.73
N ILE A 63 4.26 -8.93 28.37
CA ILE A 63 4.81 -9.79 27.31
C ILE A 63 4.80 -11.28 27.72
N ARG A 64 5.11 -11.57 28.99
CA ARG A 64 5.05 -12.95 29.51
C ARG A 64 3.61 -13.48 29.53
N ILE A 65 2.64 -12.65 29.85
CA ILE A 65 1.22 -13.01 29.80
C ILE A 65 0.80 -13.31 28.37
N LEU A 66 1.14 -12.43 27.43
CA LEU A 66 0.85 -12.66 26.00
C LEU A 66 1.50 -13.95 25.48
N ALA A 67 2.79 -14.14 25.72
CA ALA A 67 3.51 -15.34 25.27
C ALA A 67 2.92 -16.64 25.90
N GLY A 68 2.40 -16.52 27.12
CA GLY A 68 1.71 -17.66 27.81
C GLY A 68 0.30 -17.96 27.26
N MET A 69 -0.21 -17.15 26.31
CA MET A 69 -1.49 -17.36 25.60
C MET A 69 -1.32 -18.02 24.24
N LEU A 70 -0.09 -18.26 23.79
CA LEU A 70 0.17 -19.05 22.60
C LEU A 70 -0.32 -20.48 22.80
N VAL A 71 -0.92 -21.06 21.77
CA VAL A 71 -1.48 -22.41 21.83
C VAL A 71 -0.96 -23.26 20.68
N PRO A 72 -0.66 -24.56 20.91
CA PRO A 72 -0.14 -25.42 19.86
C PRO A 72 -1.05 -25.48 18.65
N ALA A 73 -0.47 -25.58 17.46
CA ALA A 73 -1.20 -25.63 16.20
C ALA A 73 -2.29 -26.71 16.21
N GLY A 74 -3.52 -26.35 15.88
CA GLY A 74 -4.69 -27.21 15.87
C GLY A 74 -5.43 -27.34 17.21
N GLN A 75 -4.97 -26.70 18.28
CA GLN A 75 -5.63 -26.69 19.58
C GLN A 75 -6.42 -25.39 19.87
N GLY A 76 -6.32 -24.42 18.97
CA GLY A 76 -6.99 -23.13 19.08
C GLY A 76 -6.57 -22.17 17.99
N SER A 77 -6.88 -20.88 18.16
CA SER A 77 -6.39 -19.80 17.31
C SER A 77 -5.80 -18.70 18.17
N ASP A 78 -4.55 -18.43 18.03
CA ASP A 78 -3.77 -17.42 18.74
C ASP A 78 -3.30 -16.28 17.80
N ALA A 79 -3.86 -16.20 16.60
CA ALA A 79 -3.51 -15.19 15.61
C ALA A 79 -3.55 -13.75 16.16
N ALA A 80 -4.45 -13.42 17.09
CA ALA A 80 -4.50 -12.13 17.74
C ALA A 80 -3.32 -11.92 18.70
N VAL A 81 -2.88 -12.98 19.36
CA VAL A 81 -1.73 -13.00 20.29
C VAL A 81 -0.43 -12.84 19.49
N GLU A 82 -0.26 -13.61 18.41
CA GLU A 82 0.88 -13.49 17.51
C GLU A 82 0.96 -12.08 16.90
N TYR A 83 -0.19 -11.54 16.46
CA TYR A 83 -0.28 -10.19 15.91
C TYR A 83 0.12 -9.14 16.96
N ALA A 84 -0.33 -9.27 18.20
CA ALA A 84 0.00 -8.36 19.28
C ALA A 84 1.48 -8.44 19.68
N LEU A 85 2.03 -9.65 19.81
CA LEU A 85 3.46 -9.87 20.10
C LEU A 85 4.35 -9.29 18.98
N SER A 86 4.05 -9.62 17.74
CA SER A 86 4.77 -9.06 16.58
C SER A 86 4.66 -7.54 16.55
N GLY A 87 3.45 -7.03 16.77
CA GLY A 87 3.15 -5.60 16.75
C GLY A 87 3.95 -4.82 17.79
N VAL A 88 3.96 -5.27 19.05
CA VAL A 88 4.68 -4.57 20.11
C VAL A 88 6.20 -4.61 19.92
N VAL A 89 6.74 -5.72 19.42
CA VAL A 89 8.16 -5.84 19.10
C VAL A 89 8.58 -4.84 18.03
N HIS A 90 7.85 -4.79 16.91
CA HIS A 90 8.13 -3.83 15.85
C HIS A 90 7.97 -2.39 16.33
N HIS A 91 6.93 -2.11 17.09
CA HIS A 91 6.64 -0.79 17.61
C HIS A 91 7.77 -0.24 18.50
N VAL A 92 8.29 -1.04 19.45
CA VAL A 92 9.38 -0.59 20.33
C VAL A 92 10.72 -0.51 19.60
N THR A 93 10.89 -1.25 18.51
CA THR A 93 12.12 -1.23 17.69
C THR A 93 12.16 -0.02 16.76
N GLU A 94 11.03 0.35 16.13
CA GLU A 94 10.95 1.52 15.23
C GLU A 94 11.20 2.86 15.95
N GLN A 95 10.82 2.97 17.23
CA GLN A 95 10.83 4.24 17.95
C GLN A 95 12.06 4.44 18.85
N GLU A 96 13.06 3.56 18.80
CA GLU A 96 14.25 3.59 19.67
C GLU A 96 13.93 3.81 21.17
N ARG A 97 12.84 3.20 21.65
CA ARG A 97 12.36 3.32 23.04
C ARG A 97 13.16 2.40 23.97
N GLY A 98 14.35 2.79 24.41
CA GLY A 98 15.32 1.96 25.13
C GLY A 98 14.71 1.12 26.26
N GLU A 99 14.06 1.73 27.26
CA GLU A 99 13.49 1.02 28.41
C GLU A 99 12.33 0.07 28.03
N ALA A 100 11.43 0.51 27.14
CA ALA A 100 10.34 -0.32 26.67
C ALA A 100 10.84 -1.51 25.84
N ARG A 101 11.82 -1.28 24.96
CA ARG A 101 12.46 -2.33 24.18
C ARG A 101 13.13 -3.35 25.08
N ASP A 102 13.87 -2.91 26.12
CA ASP A 102 14.51 -3.82 27.06
C ASP A 102 13.49 -4.65 27.84
N ALA A 103 12.36 -4.07 28.26
CA ALA A 103 11.30 -4.79 28.96
C ALA A 103 10.65 -5.85 28.05
N VAL A 104 10.35 -5.52 26.79
CA VAL A 104 9.80 -6.45 25.79
C VAL A 104 10.80 -7.59 25.53
N ARG A 105 12.07 -7.26 25.28
CA ARG A 105 13.17 -8.21 25.07
C ARG A 105 13.29 -9.21 26.22
N GLN A 106 13.32 -8.71 27.47
CA GLN A 106 13.38 -9.56 28.66
C GLN A 106 12.14 -10.44 28.82
N GLY A 107 10.96 -9.92 28.51
CA GLY A 107 9.72 -10.69 28.54
C GLY A 107 9.75 -11.86 27.57
N LEU A 108 10.18 -11.62 26.32
CA LEU A 108 10.36 -12.68 25.32
C LEU A 108 11.39 -13.71 25.76
N ALA A 109 12.59 -13.30 26.18
CA ALA A 109 13.66 -14.19 26.61
C ALA A 109 13.24 -15.13 27.75
N GLN A 110 12.48 -14.61 28.74
CA GLN A 110 11.94 -15.40 29.83
C GLN A 110 10.82 -16.35 29.42
N SER A 111 10.10 -16.05 28.34
CA SER A 111 8.97 -16.86 27.87
C SER A 111 9.39 -18.05 27.01
N ILE A 112 10.55 -17.98 26.34
CA ILE A 112 11.03 -19.03 25.42
C ILE A 112 11.14 -20.39 26.16
N ASP A 113 11.73 -20.43 27.33
CA ASP A 113 11.86 -21.67 28.11
C ASP A 113 10.53 -22.19 28.65
N ALA A 114 9.58 -21.30 28.91
CA ALA A 114 8.27 -21.64 29.46
C ALA A 114 7.30 -22.12 28.38
N CYS A 115 7.55 -21.82 27.12
CA CYS A 115 6.69 -22.19 25.99
C CYS A 115 6.84 -23.70 25.68
N PRO A 116 5.77 -24.52 25.76
CA PRO A 116 5.87 -25.95 25.55
C PRO A 116 5.94 -26.36 24.07
N ASP A 117 5.30 -25.63 23.19
CA ASP A 117 5.24 -25.93 21.75
C ASP A 117 6.50 -25.47 21.01
N PRO A 118 7.13 -26.31 20.19
CA PRO A 118 8.34 -25.94 19.47
C PRO A 118 8.10 -24.85 18.39
N ALA A 119 6.94 -24.79 17.73
CA ALA A 119 6.65 -23.79 16.71
C ALA A 119 6.47 -22.41 17.36
N ASP A 120 5.72 -22.34 18.46
CA ASP A 120 5.53 -21.13 19.24
C ASP A 120 6.86 -20.65 19.84
N ARG A 121 7.68 -21.60 20.30
CA ARG A 121 9.03 -21.29 20.79
C ARG A 121 9.92 -20.70 19.69
N ALA A 122 9.90 -21.26 18.47
CA ALA A 122 10.61 -20.72 17.33
C ALA A 122 10.12 -19.32 16.93
N PHE A 123 8.81 -19.07 17.04
CA PHE A 123 8.21 -17.76 16.88
C PHE A 123 8.74 -16.76 17.90
N LEU A 124 8.74 -17.08 19.18
CA LEU A 124 9.28 -16.22 20.26
C LEU A 124 10.78 -15.94 20.06
N ILE A 125 11.57 -16.94 19.66
CA ILE A 125 12.99 -16.78 19.30
C ILE A 125 13.14 -15.79 18.15
N SER A 126 12.30 -15.87 17.13
CA SER A 126 12.33 -14.97 15.97
C SER A 126 11.96 -13.54 16.34
N LEU A 127 11.02 -13.35 17.26
CA LEU A 127 10.65 -12.03 17.79
C LEU A 127 11.78 -11.44 18.65
N LEU A 128 12.42 -12.26 19.51
CA LEU A 128 13.57 -11.82 20.30
C LEU A 128 14.72 -11.35 19.38
N ALA A 129 14.94 -12.02 18.26
CA ALA A 129 15.97 -11.65 17.30
C ALA A 129 15.76 -10.22 16.74
N CYS A 130 14.52 -9.76 16.59
CA CYS A 130 14.21 -8.40 16.12
C CYS A 130 14.62 -7.30 17.08
N CYS A 131 14.70 -7.59 18.37
CA CYS A 131 15.01 -6.60 19.42
C CYS A 131 16.25 -6.96 20.25
N SER A 132 17.00 -8.01 19.88
CA SER A 132 18.11 -8.58 20.65
C SER A 132 19.31 -7.63 20.82
N THR A 133 20.10 -7.92 21.85
CA THR A 133 21.39 -7.34 22.17
C THR A 133 22.42 -8.45 22.37
N ALA A 134 23.71 -8.10 22.50
CA ALA A 134 24.77 -9.07 22.73
C ALA A 134 24.53 -10.02 23.93
N GLU A 135 23.77 -9.58 24.93
CA GLU A 135 23.39 -10.38 26.11
C GLU A 135 22.50 -11.57 25.76
N ASP A 136 21.74 -11.50 24.67
CA ASP A 136 20.80 -12.53 24.27
C ASP A 136 21.45 -13.67 23.45
N ALA A 137 22.72 -13.49 23.04
CA ALA A 137 23.45 -14.52 22.28
C ALA A 137 23.45 -15.89 22.99
N ALA A 138 23.56 -15.90 24.33
CA ALA A 138 23.50 -17.14 25.12
C ALA A 138 22.10 -17.81 25.09
N VAL A 139 21.02 -17.03 24.96
CA VAL A 139 19.66 -17.55 24.82
C VAL A 139 19.52 -18.29 23.50
N PHE A 140 19.98 -17.71 22.41
CA PHE A 140 19.96 -18.34 21.09
C PHE A 140 20.88 -19.56 21.03
N ALA A 141 22.12 -19.44 21.56
CA ALA A 141 23.09 -20.54 21.55
C ALA A 141 22.55 -21.82 22.20
N LYS A 142 21.72 -21.70 23.26
CA LYS A 142 21.09 -22.81 23.95
C LYS A 142 20.25 -23.72 23.03
N TYR A 143 19.67 -23.16 21.97
CA TYR A 143 18.77 -23.88 21.06
C TYR A 143 19.41 -24.18 19.69
N ALA A 144 20.66 -23.82 19.48
CA ALA A 144 21.33 -23.96 18.18
C ALA A 144 21.50 -25.41 17.72
N ASP A 145 21.48 -26.36 18.66
CA ASP A 145 21.57 -27.81 18.37
C ASP A 145 20.23 -28.52 18.45
N ASP A 146 19.15 -27.85 18.75
CA ASP A 146 17.81 -28.42 18.82
C ASP A 146 17.26 -28.67 17.39
N GLY A 147 16.84 -29.90 17.11
CA GLY A 147 16.43 -30.32 15.76
C GLY A 147 15.24 -29.54 15.16
N GLN A 148 14.46 -28.82 15.99
CA GLN A 148 13.31 -28.04 15.55
C GLN A 148 13.54 -26.52 15.68
N LEU A 149 14.45 -26.10 16.55
CA LEU A 149 14.68 -24.69 16.88
C LEU A 149 15.98 -24.14 16.32
N ALA A 150 16.89 -24.99 15.85
CA ALA A 150 18.23 -24.61 15.40
C ALA A 150 18.21 -23.49 14.36
N ASP A 151 17.32 -23.56 13.37
CA ASP A 151 17.21 -22.52 12.31
C ASP A 151 16.82 -21.16 12.91
N ALA A 152 15.81 -21.11 13.77
CA ALA A 152 15.38 -19.87 14.41
C ALA A 152 16.47 -19.31 15.35
N ALA A 153 17.13 -20.18 16.11
CA ALA A 153 18.19 -19.83 17.04
C ALA A 153 19.42 -19.27 16.32
N VAL A 154 19.86 -19.93 15.26
CA VAL A 154 21.02 -19.46 14.46
C VAL A 154 20.72 -18.16 13.74
N ARG A 155 19.50 -17.99 13.22
CA ARG A 155 19.05 -16.66 12.69
C ARG A 155 19.06 -15.59 13.77
N GLY A 156 18.66 -15.94 15.00
CA GLY A 156 18.78 -15.04 16.16
C GLY A 156 20.23 -14.62 16.42
N LEU A 157 21.17 -15.55 16.39
CA LEU A 157 22.60 -15.25 16.50
C LEU A 157 23.09 -14.31 15.38
N ILE A 158 22.68 -14.59 14.13
CA ILE A 158 23.05 -13.74 12.99
C ILE A 158 22.52 -12.31 13.17
N ALA A 159 21.28 -12.14 13.64
CA ALA A 159 20.68 -10.84 13.87
C ALA A 159 21.32 -10.07 15.04
N THR A 160 21.91 -10.78 15.99
CA THR A 160 22.40 -10.22 17.26
C THR A 160 23.83 -9.64 17.12
N PRO A 161 24.04 -8.33 17.33
CA PRO A 161 25.39 -7.75 17.37
C PRO A 161 26.25 -8.35 18.50
N GLY A 162 27.49 -8.72 18.20
CA GLY A 162 28.40 -9.25 19.21
C GLY A 162 28.21 -10.74 19.54
N SER A 163 27.48 -11.49 18.68
CA SER A 163 27.25 -12.93 18.82
C SER A 163 28.42 -13.80 18.29
N GLU A 164 29.44 -13.20 17.67
CA GLU A 164 30.56 -13.89 17.02
C GLU A 164 31.26 -14.92 17.95
N PRO A 165 31.50 -14.63 19.26
CA PRO A 165 32.09 -15.62 20.17
C PRO A 165 31.19 -16.83 20.41
N ALA A 166 29.88 -16.63 20.51
CA ALA A 166 28.92 -17.72 20.73
C ALA A 166 28.85 -18.63 19.48
N ILE A 167 28.87 -18.05 18.28
CA ILE A 167 28.90 -18.81 17.02
C ILE A 167 30.18 -19.65 16.94
N LEU A 168 31.34 -19.06 17.27
CA LEU A 168 32.62 -19.76 17.26
C LEU A 168 32.64 -20.93 18.26
N GLU A 169 32.09 -20.72 19.46
CA GLU A 169 31.99 -21.78 20.49
C GLU A 169 31.08 -22.93 20.01
N LEU A 170 29.93 -22.64 19.39
CA LEU A 170 29.06 -23.65 18.81
C LEU A 170 29.76 -24.44 17.69
N MET A 171 30.52 -23.78 16.82
CA MET A 171 31.30 -24.42 15.80
C MET A 171 32.37 -25.36 16.36
N GLN A 172 33.02 -24.98 17.49
CA GLN A 172 34.01 -25.80 18.18
C GLN A 172 33.40 -27.03 18.87
N GLN A 173 32.15 -26.92 19.33
CA GLN A 173 31.43 -27.99 20.00
C GLN A 173 30.69 -28.92 19.05
N SER A 174 30.55 -28.53 17.77
CA SER A 174 29.83 -29.31 16.78
C SER A 174 30.59 -30.63 16.44
N ASP A 175 29.86 -31.73 16.38
CA ASP A 175 30.43 -33.06 16.03
C ASP A 175 30.84 -33.20 14.56
N GLY A 176 30.60 -32.15 13.72
CA GLY A 176 30.93 -32.11 12.30
C GLY A 176 30.39 -30.87 11.59
N PRO A 177 30.47 -30.83 10.24
CA PRO A 177 30.03 -29.69 9.44
C PRO A 177 28.55 -29.39 9.61
N SER A 178 28.23 -28.14 9.87
CA SER A 178 26.87 -27.60 9.95
C SER A 178 26.70 -26.45 8.97
N ALA A 179 25.78 -26.61 8.01
CA ALA A 179 25.44 -25.54 7.06
C ALA A 179 24.91 -24.27 7.76
N LEU A 180 24.14 -24.44 8.83
CA LEU A 180 23.60 -23.32 9.61
C LEU A 180 24.72 -22.53 10.31
N LEU A 181 25.65 -23.23 10.99
CA LEU A 181 26.76 -22.59 11.68
C LEU A 181 27.75 -21.95 10.69
N ALA A 182 28.01 -22.61 9.55
CA ALA A 182 28.79 -22.00 8.47
C ALA A 182 28.12 -20.73 7.92
N HIS A 183 26.80 -20.76 7.71
CA HIS A 183 26.06 -19.56 7.31
C HIS A 183 26.15 -18.43 8.35
N ALA A 184 26.06 -18.78 9.65
CA ALA A 184 26.23 -17.81 10.71
C ALA A 184 27.65 -17.20 10.70
N ALA A 185 28.69 -18.02 10.52
CA ALA A 185 30.06 -17.55 10.42
C ALA A 185 30.31 -16.66 9.18
N ALA A 186 29.60 -16.91 8.07
CA ALA A 186 29.65 -16.06 6.89
C ALA A 186 29.06 -14.65 7.17
N LYS A 187 27.98 -14.57 7.94
CA LYS A 187 27.28 -13.32 8.31
C LYS A 187 27.92 -12.59 9.49
N ARG A 188 28.57 -13.35 10.37
CA ARG A 188 29.25 -12.88 11.59
C ARG A 188 30.68 -13.45 11.62
N PRO A 189 31.58 -12.96 10.76
CA PRO A 189 32.92 -13.50 10.66
C PRO A 189 33.71 -13.23 11.94
N SER A 190 34.44 -14.26 12.44
CA SER A 190 35.25 -14.18 13.63
C SER A 190 36.64 -14.77 13.40
N GLU A 191 37.63 -14.31 14.17
CA GLU A 191 38.95 -14.86 14.18
C GLU A 191 38.92 -16.30 14.76
N GLY A 192 39.52 -17.24 14.06
CA GLY A 192 39.51 -18.68 14.44
C GLY A 192 38.47 -19.53 13.69
N ALA A 193 37.46 -18.95 13.04
CA ALA A 193 36.47 -19.71 12.26
C ALA A 193 37.10 -20.36 11.03
N GLU A 194 38.11 -19.73 10.39
CA GLU A 194 38.80 -20.28 9.20
C GLU A 194 39.33 -21.67 9.45
N GLU A 195 40.03 -21.90 10.60
CA GLU A 195 40.64 -23.19 10.92
C GLU A 195 39.60 -24.31 11.03
N ILE A 196 38.47 -24.04 11.67
CA ILE A 196 37.37 -25.00 11.82
C ILE A 196 36.71 -25.32 10.47
N LEU A 197 36.43 -24.29 9.66
CA LEU A 197 35.82 -24.45 8.34
C LEU A 197 36.70 -25.26 7.38
N LEU A 198 38.04 -25.03 7.42
CA LEU A 198 38.98 -25.80 6.64
C LEU A 198 39.10 -27.27 7.09
N ALA A 199 39.02 -27.49 8.40
CA ALA A 199 38.95 -28.84 8.96
C ALA A 199 37.68 -29.57 8.53
N TRP A 200 36.52 -28.87 8.54
CA TRP A 200 35.26 -29.42 8.07
C TRP A 200 35.32 -29.87 6.59
N LEU A 201 35.97 -29.09 5.71
CA LEU A 201 36.15 -29.49 4.30
C LEU A 201 37.11 -30.65 4.12
N THR A 202 38.10 -30.82 5.00
CA THR A 202 39.17 -31.79 4.87
C THR A 202 38.83 -33.12 5.51
N ASP A 203 38.24 -33.10 6.69
CA ASP A 203 38.11 -34.26 7.59
C ASP A 203 36.73 -34.92 7.51
N TYR A 204 35.76 -34.26 6.87
CA TYR A 204 34.37 -34.72 6.80
C TYR A 204 33.81 -34.73 5.37
N PRO A 205 32.95 -35.69 5.02
CA PRO A 205 32.18 -35.60 3.79
C PRO A 205 31.12 -34.50 3.92
N THR A 206 31.07 -33.59 2.95
CA THR A 206 30.10 -32.51 2.89
C THR A 206 29.17 -32.66 1.69
N ASP A 207 27.86 -32.45 1.89
CA ASP A 207 26.92 -32.27 0.80
C ASP A 207 27.10 -30.87 0.14
N ASP A 208 26.42 -30.65 -0.99
CA ASP A 208 26.57 -29.41 -1.74
C ASP A 208 26.15 -28.17 -0.93
N THR A 209 25.03 -28.23 -0.20
CA THR A 209 24.50 -27.12 0.61
C THR A 209 25.47 -26.75 1.73
N THR A 210 25.98 -27.74 2.43
CA THR A 210 26.97 -27.51 3.50
C THR A 210 28.26 -26.96 2.97
N ARG A 211 28.73 -27.49 1.81
CA ARG A 211 29.94 -26.99 1.16
C ARG A 211 29.84 -25.56 0.70
N GLU A 212 28.71 -25.17 0.08
CA GLU A 212 28.46 -23.80 -0.32
C GLU A 212 28.45 -22.84 0.88
N ALA A 213 27.79 -23.23 1.99
CA ALA A 213 27.80 -22.47 3.22
C ALA A 213 29.22 -22.29 3.80
N ILE A 214 30.04 -23.35 3.76
CA ILE A 214 31.45 -23.25 4.19
C ILE A 214 32.24 -22.33 3.26
N TYR A 215 32.06 -22.42 1.92
CA TYR A 215 32.72 -21.53 0.98
C TYR A 215 32.38 -20.06 1.24
N ALA A 216 31.09 -19.74 1.47
CA ALA A 216 30.66 -18.39 1.81
C ALA A 216 31.29 -17.91 3.12
N ALA A 217 31.41 -18.79 4.13
CA ALA A 217 32.07 -18.46 5.40
C ALA A 217 33.57 -18.22 5.23
N LEU A 218 34.25 -19.07 4.45
CA LEU A 218 35.68 -18.87 4.12
C LEU A 218 35.91 -17.60 3.29
N ALA A 219 34.97 -17.21 2.46
CA ALA A 219 35.03 -15.95 1.74
C ALA A 219 35.02 -14.75 2.72
N ALA A 220 34.22 -14.84 3.78
CA ALA A 220 34.06 -13.76 4.77
C ALA A 220 35.22 -13.68 5.78
N CYS A 221 35.67 -14.82 6.35
CA CYS A 221 36.67 -14.86 7.41
C CYS A 221 38.07 -15.37 7.00
N GLY A 222 38.17 -15.96 5.81
CA GLY A 222 39.38 -16.68 5.38
C GLY A 222 40.56 -15.78 5.06
N GLY A 223 41.73 -16.43 5.02
CA GLY A 223 43.02 -15.82 4.69
C GLY A 223 43.68 -16.48 3.49
N ARG A 224 44.99 -16.60 3.51
CA ARG A 224 45.78 -17.20 2.39
C ARG A 224 45.54 -18.69 2.19
N THR A 225 45.23 -19.40 3.26
CA THR A 225 44.92 -20.85 3.15
C THR A 225 43.60 -21.07 2.46
N SER A 226 42.56 -20.34 2.88
CA SER A 226 41.26 -20.34 2.23
C SER A 226 41.34 -19.89 0.78
N LEU A 227 42.16 -18.89 0.46
CA LEU A 227 42.35 -18.42 -0.92
C LEU A 227 42.85 -19.55 -1.84
N ARG A 228 43.79 -20.38 -1.36
CA ARG A 228 44.27 -21.51 -2.11
C ARG A 228 43.18 -22.55 -2.30
N VAL A 229 42.48 -22.90 -1.22
CA VAL A 229 41.41 -23.93 -1.25
C VAL A 229 40.28 -23.53 -2.19
N LEU A 230 39.77 -22.27 -2.06
CA LEU A 230 38.71 -21.77 -2.93
C LEU A 230 39.19 -21.58 -4.38
N GLY A 231 40.43 -21.14 -4.58
CA GLY A 231 41.02 -21.01 -5.91
C GLY A 231 41.21 -22.36 -6.63
N ASP A 232 41.66 -23.39 -5.92
CA ASP A 232 41.76 -24.75 -6.46
C ASP A 232 40.39 -25.33 -6.81
N ALA A 233 39.35 -25.06 -5.97
CA ALA A 233 37.99 -25.50 -6.23
C ALA A 233 37.36 -24.73 -7.39
N ALA A 234 37.55 -23.41 -7.49
CA ALA A 234 37.12 -22.60 -8.63
C ALA A 234 37.75 -23.02 -9.94
N ALA A 235 39.07 -23.30 -9.92
CA ALA A 235 39.79 -23.81 -11.11
C ALA A 235 39.28 -25.18 -11.53
N ALA A 236 38.96 -26.09 -10.61
CA ALA A 236 38.37 -27.39 -10.89
C ALA A 236 36.96 -27.27 -11.54
N ALA A 237 36.25 -26.17 -11.28
CA ALA A 237 34.97 -25.83 -11.91
C ALA A 237 35.14 -24.99 -13.19
N ASP A 238 36.35 -24.86 -13.73
CA ASP A 238 36.67 -24.02 -14.91
C ASP A 238 36.17 -22.57 -14.75
N PHE A 239 36.25 -22.06 -13.53
CA PHE A 239 35.72 -20.73 -13.13
C PHE A 239 34.30 -20.50 -13.59
N ASP A 240 33.47 -21.54 -13.61
CA ASP A 240 32.05 -21.39 -13.80
C ASP A 240 31.48 -20.61 -12.59
N PHE A 241 30.64 -19.61 -12.84
CA PHE A 241 30.13 -18.72 -11.79
C PHE A 241 28.67 -19.02 -11.52
N ALA A 242 28.37 -19.39 -10.28
CA ALA A 242 27.05 -19.36 -9.69
C ALA A 242 27.15 -18.72 -8.29
N PRO A 243 26.10 -18.01 -7.81
CA PRO A 243 26.10 -17.50 -6.44
C PRO A 243 26.26 -18.66 -5.43
N GLY A 244 27.19 -18.50 -4.50
CA GLY A 244 27.46 -19.49 -3.45
C GLY A 244 28.45 -20.61 -3.84
N ASP A 245 28.83 -20.72 -5.09
CA ASP A 245 29.82 -21.71 -5.54
C ASP A 245 31.27 -21.30 -5.23
N ALA A 246 32.23 -22.18 -5.56
CA ALA A 246 33.65 -21.95 -5.32
C ALA A 246 34.18 -20.68 -6.02
N THR A 247 33.71 -20.40 -7.25
CA THR A 247 34.15 -19.23 -8.02
C THR A 247 33.63 -17.93 -7.39
N GLY A 248 32.36 -17.89 -7.00
CA GLY A 248 31.78 -16.77 -6.28
C GLY A 248 32.51 -16.52 -4.97
N ALA A 249 32.65 -17.53 -4.14
CA ALA A 249 33.35 -17.44 -2.86
C ALA A 249 34.83 -17.04 -3.02
N PHE A 250 35.50 -17.49 -4.07
CA PHE A 250 36.89 -17.10 -4.35
C PHE A 250 36.99 -15.62 -4.69
N LEU A 251 36.11 -15.08 -5.54
CA LEU A 251 36.09 -13.65 -5.86
C LEU A 251 35.73 -12.79 -4.64
N ASP A 252 34.78 -13.23 -3.82
CA ASP A 252 34.41 -12.54 -2.58
C ASP A 252 35.57 -12.50 -1.59
N LEU A 253 36.31 -13.61 -1.45
CA LEU A 253 37.50 -13.63 -0.60
C LEU A 253 38.59 -12.68 -1.13
N LEU A 254 38.79 -12.62 -2.45
CA LEU A 254 39.74 -11.67 -3.05
C LEU A 254 39.32 -10.21 -2.75
N ASN A 255 38.05 -9.89 -2.81
CA ASN A 255 37.53 -8.58 -2.44
C ASN A 255 37.80 -8.26 -0.97
N ASN A 256 37.43 -9.19 -0.08
CA ASN A 256 37.67 -9.03 1.36
C ASN A 256 39.16 -8.90 1.73
N LEU A 257 40.02 -9.66 1.07
CA LEU A 257 41.49 -9.54 1.24
C LEU A 257 42.05 -8.18 0.72
N ALA A 258 41.48 -7.67 -0.39
CA ALA A 258 41.84 -6.35 -0.89
C ALA A 258 41.44 -5.25 0.10
N GLU A 259 40.29 -5.34 0.73
CA GLU A 259 39.82 -4.41 1.77
C GLU A 259 40.66 -4.47 3.05
N ARG A 260 41.15 -5.66 3.41
CA ARG A 260 42.06 -5.86 4.54
C ARG A 260 43.49 -5.42 4.25
N GLY A 261 43.83 -5.05 2.97
CA GLY A 261 45.14 -4.57 2.57
C GLY A 261 46.14 -5.65 2.10
N ASP A 262 45.72 -6.88 1.90
CA ASP A 262 46.54 -7.99 1.37
C ASP A 262 46.78 -7.88 -0.15
N THR A 263 47.10 -6.69 -0.61
CA THR A 263 47.12 -6.31 -2.04
C THR A 263 48.02 -7.19 -2.92
N LYS A 264 49.20 -7.63 -2.45
CA LYS A 264 50.12 -8.45 -3.23
C LYS A 264 49.54 -9.84 -3.56
N VAL A 265 48.78 -10.41 -2.65
CA VAL A 265 48.14 -11.71 -2.83
C VAL A 265 47.02 -11.60 -3.85
N VAL A 266 46.17 -10.58 -3.67
CA VAL A 266 45.06 -10.25 -4.58
C VAL A 266 45.59 -9.96 -6.00
N GLN A 267 46.60 -9.13 -6.17
CA GLN A 267 47.20 -8.83 -7.48
C GLN A 267 47.70 -10.05 -8.22
N ARG A 268 48.31 -11.00 -7.49
CA ARG A 268 48.77 -12.27 -8.11
C ARG A 268 47.61 -13.09 -8.62
N ALA A 269 46.62 -13.29 -7.80
CA ALA A 269 45.40 -14.06 -8.14
C ALA A 269 44.63 -13.40 -9.29
N ALA A 270 44.39 -12.09 -9.23
CA ALA A 270 43.67 -11.36 -10.26
C ALA A 270 44.39 -11.38 -11.62
N ARG A 271 45.74 -11.29 -11.63
CA ARG A 271 46.52 -11.45 -12.87
C ARG A 271 46.45 -12.88 -13.47
N ALA A 272 46.33 -13.91 -12.63
CA ALA A 272 46.11 -15.27 -13.11
C ALA A 272 44.71 -15.40 -13.73
N LEU A 273 43.66 -14.92 -13.06
CA LEU A 273 42.29 -14.91 -13.58
C LEU A 273 42.15 -14.15 -14.90
N ALA A 274 42.81 -13.02 -15.03
CA ALA A 274 42.79 -12.21 -16.26
C ALA A 274 43.40 -12.93 -17.47
N LYS A 275 44.34 -13.90 -17.24
CA LYS A 275 45.00 -14.67 -18.30
C LYS A 275 44.33 -16.00 -18.61
N GLU A 276 43.84 -16.68 -17.58
CA GLU A 276 43.44 -18.06 -17.63
C GLU A 276 41.93 -18.24 -17.85
N SER A 277 41.11 -17.35 -17.28
CA SER A 277 39.68 -17.41 -17.46
C SER A 277 39.23 -16.92 -18.85
N VAL A 278 38.40 -17.72 -19.52
CA VAL A 278 37.77 -17.33 -20.79
C VAL A 278 36.46 -16.57 -20.60
N ARG A 279 35.91 -16.53 -19.40
CA ARG A 279 34.63 -15.91 -19.10
C ARG A 279 34.77 -14.41 -18.87
N THR A 280 34.03 -13.59 -19.61
CA THR A 280 34.09 -12.15 -19.58
C THR A 280 33.84 -11.57 -18.17
N ASN A 281 32.86 -12.12 -17.44
CA ASN A 281 32.54 -11.66 -16.08
C ASN A 281 33.70 -11.87 -15.09
N ILE A 282 34.39 -13.01 -15.17
CA ILE A 282 35.55 -13.30 -14.31
C ILE A 282 36.75 -12.39 -14.66
N ARG A 283 37.01 -12.20 -15.98
CA ARG A 283 38.03 -11.24 -16.45
C ARG A 283 37.74 -9.81 -15.99
N THR A 284 36.46 -9.43 -15.99
CA THR A 284 36.00 -8.11 -15.52
C THR A 284 36.24 -7.95 -14.00
N ALA A 285 35.87 -8.93 -13.19
CA ALA A 285 36.15 -8.93 -11.75
C ALA A 285 37.64 -8.87 -11.45
N ALA A 286 38.44 -9.60 -12.22
CA ALA A 286 39.90 -9.56 -12.11
C ALA A 286 40.48 -8.20 -12.48
N LEU A 287 39.96 -7.53 -13.52
CA LEU A 287 40.34 -6.20 -13.93
C LEU A 287 40.00 -5.19 -12.82
N GLU A 288 38.81 -5.23 -12.25
CA GLU A 288 38.39 -4.38 -11.15
C GLU A 288 39.32 -4.49 -9.94
N LEU A 289 39.64 -5.73 -9.52
CA LEU A 289 40.58 -5.98 -8.43
C LEU A 289 41.97 -5.38 -8.74
N LEU A 290 42.46 -5.52 -9.97
CA LEU A 290 43.75 -4.96 -10.39
C LEU A 290 43.72 -3.43 -10.40
N LEU A 291 42.67 -2.81 -10.94
CA LEU A 291 42.52 -1.35 -10.94
C LEU A 291 42.49 -0.77 -9.53
N ARG A 292 41.86 -1.46 -8.59
CA ARG A 292 41.78 -1.06 -7.19
C ARG A 292 43.11 -1.23 -6.44
N THR A 293 43.81 -2.31 -6.73
CA THR A 293 45.01 -2.70 -5.97
C THR A 293 46.33 -2.30 -6.62
N THR A 294 46.36 -1.82 -7.90
CA THR A 294 47.54 -1.34 -8.61
C THR A 294 47.35 0.06 -9.21
N PRO A 295 47.21 1.12 -8.38
CA PRO A 295 46.95 2.48 -8.86
C PRO A 295 47.90 2.99 -9.94
N GLU A 296 49.14 2.61 -9.85
CA GLU A 296 50.23 3.01 -10.78
C GLU A 296 50.12 2.38 -12.18
N GLN A 297 49.37 1.29 -12.36
CA GLN A 297 49.19 0.57 -13.62
C GLN A 297 47.79 0.72 -14.21
N ARG A 298 46.89 1.51 -13.61
CA ARG A 298 45.49 1.64 -14.01
C ARG A 298 45.35 1.97 -15.49
N THR A 299 46.06 2.98 -15.95
CA THR A 299 46.00 3.41 -17.35
C THR A 299 46.45 2.30 -18.30
N GLU A 300 47.54 1.62 -18.02
CA GLU A 300 48.05 0.52 -18.82
C GLU A 300 47.05 -0.66 -18.90
N LEU A 301 46.44 -1.02 -17.77
CA LEU A 301 45.43 -2.09 -17.68
C LEU A 301 44.15 -1.77 -18.47
N LEU A 302 43.69 -0.54 -18.37
CA LEU A 302 42.50 -0.09 -19.11
C LEU A 302 42.78 -0.02 -20.62
N LEU A 303 43.92 0.52 -21.05
CA LEU A 303 44.28 0.58 -22.48
C LEU A 303 44.45 -0.83 -23.06
N ALA A 304 45.02 -1.77 -22.30
CA ALA A 304 45.10 -3.16 -22.73
C ALA A 304 43.69 -3.78 -22.90
N ALA A 305 42.76 -3.50 -22.00
CA ALA A 305 41.39 -4.00 -22.06
C ALA A 305 40.59 -3.41 -23.25
N LEU A 306 40.87 -2.16 -23.63
CA LEU A 306 40.26 -1.51 -24.82
C LEU A 306 40.66 -2.15 -26.16
N GLY A 307 41.83 -2.80 -26.20
CA GLY A 307 42.33 -3.54 -27.35
C GLY A 307 41.75 -4.94 -27.50
N ASP A 308 40.95 -5.40 -26.58
CA ASP A 308 40.37 -6.74 -26.58
C ASP A 308 39.29 -6.90 -27.65
N ASN A 309 39.19 -8.12 -28.22
CA ASN A 309 38.15 -8.43 -29.22
C ASN A 309 36.74 -8.57 -28.63
N ASP A 310 36.66 -8.91 -27.34
CA ASP A 310 35.38 -9.03 -26.64
C ASP A 310 34.81 -7.66 -26.32
N ARG A 311 33.75 -7.28 -27.02
CA ARG A 311 33.07 -6.00 -26.82
C ARG A 311 32.53 -5.87 -25.39
N ALA A 312 31.99 -6.93 -24.79
CA ALA A 312 31.45 -6.88 -23.43
C ALA A 312 32.57 -6.58 -22.43
N TYR A 313 33.75 -7.13 -22.62
CA TYR A 313 34.92 -6.82 -21.79
C TYR A 313 35.42 -5.38 -21.99
N ARG A 314 35.47 -4.86 -23.24
CA ARG A 314 35.80 -3.46 -23.52
C ARG A 314 34.83 -2.50 -22.84
N CYS A 315 33.52 -2.76 -22.98
CA CYS A 315 32.48 -1.94 -22.32
C CYS A 315 32.57 -1.99 -20.79
N ALA A 316 32.83 -3.16 -20.22
CA ALA A 316 33.06 -3.32 -18.79
C ALA A 316 34.29 -2.53 -18.32
N ALA A 317 35.40 -2.59 -19.09
CA ALA A 317 36.60 -1.80 -18.80
C ALA A 317 36.35 -0.29 -18.82
N LEU A 318 35.55 0.21 -19.78
CA LEU A 318 35.14 1.62 -19.83
C LEU A 318 34.21 1.99 -18.66
N THR A 319 33.38 1.07 -18.23
CA THR A 319 32.54 1.26 -17.02
C THR A 319 33.39 1.37 -15.78
N LEU A 320 34.36 0.47 -15.59
CA LEU A 320 35.30 0.51 -14.47
C LEU A 320 36.22 1.74 -14.53
N ALA A 321 36.58 2.20 -15.73
CA ALA A 321 37.35 3.44 -15.91
C ALA A 321 36.62 4.67 -15.35
N ALA A 322 35.30 4.60 -15.21
CA ALA A 322 34.49 5.69 -14.68
C ALA A 322 34.90 6.11 -13.26
N ASP A 323 35.33 5.17 -12.44
CA ASP A 323 35.73 5.44 -11.05
C ASP A 323 37.10 6.08 -10.91
N TYR A 324 37.92 6.08 -11.99
CA TYR A 324 39.30 6.52 -11.99
C TYR A 324 39.59 7.63 -13.01
N THR A 325 38.53 8.19 -13.62
CA THR A 325 38.69 9.11 -14.75
C THR A 325 39.26 10.46 -14.35
N ASP A 326 40.40 10.81 -14.96
CA ASP A 326 40.98 12.15 -15.03
C ASP A 326 41.22 12.53 -16.49
N GLU A 327 41.64 13.78 -16.74
CA GLU A 327 41.97 14.23 -18.10
C GLU A 327 43.09 13.43 -18.75
N ALA A 328 44.06 12.98 -17.96
CA ALA A 328 45.20 12.22 -18.46
C ALA A 328 44.75 10.85 -18.98
N LEU A 329 43.82 10.17 -18.29
CA LEU A 329 43.26 8.91 -18.74
C LEU A 329 42.41 9.10 -20.00
N CYS A 330 41.55 10.12 -20.08
CA CYS A 330 40.80 10.43 -21.29
C CYS A 330 41.73 10.68 -22.48
N ALA A 331 42.79 11.45 -22.30
CA ALA A 331 43.81 11.69 -23.33
C ALA A 331 44.56 10.42 -23.74
N ALA A 332 44.87 9.54 -22.80
CA ALA A 332 45.55 8.28 -23.05
C ALA A 332 44.64 7.33 -23.90
N ILE A 333 43.35 7.22 -23.53
CA ILE A 333 42.36 6.42 -24.26
C ILE A 333 42.20 6.96 -25.69
N VAL A 334 42.05 8.25 -25.86
CA VAL A 334 42.00 8.89 -27.18
C VAL A 334 43.31 8.75 -27.97
N GLY A 335 44.45 8.71 -27.30
CA GLY A 335 45.76 8.41 -27.91
C GLY A 335 45.84 7.03 -28.61
N GLU A 336 45.03 6.07 -28.13
CA GLU A 336 44.91 4.74 -28.78
C GLU A 336 43.98 4.73 -29.99
N TRP A 337 43.26 5.85 -30.25
CA TRP A 337 42.26 5.96 -31.35
C TRP A 337 42.72 5.39 -32.70
N PRO A 338 43.95 5.68 -33.22
CA PRO A 338 44.39 5.13 -34.49
C PRO A 338 44.43 3.60 -34.55
N LYS A 339 44.59 2.94 -33.41
CA LYS A 339 44.71 1.48 -33.30
C LYS A 339 43.35 0.79 -33.12
N LEU A 340 42.31 1.53 -32.72
CA LEU A 340 41.01 0.99 -32.42
C LEU A 340 40.19 0.69 -33.69
N THR A 341 39.36 -0.35 -33.64
CA THR A 341 38.34 -0.64 -34.64
C THR A 341 37.24 0.40 -34.64
N ALA A 342 36.42 0.53 -35.68
CA ALA A 342 35.28 1.44 -35.69
C ALA A 342 34.31 1.18 -34.55
N GLU A 343 34.05 -0.08 -34.21
CA GLU A 343 33.24 -0.50 -33.08
C GLU A 343 33.82 -0.03 -31.73
N ALA A 344 35.10 -0.26 -31.49
CA ALA A 344 35.76 0.20 -30.28
C ALA A 344 35.81 1.75 -30.17
N ARG A 345 35.96 2.47 -31.30
CA ARG A 345 35.82 3.92 -31.33
C ARG A 345 34.42 4.37 -30.96
N THR A 346 33.41 3.67 -31.42
CA THR A 346 32.01 3.92 -31.03
C THR A 346 31.81 3.75 -29.53
N ASP A 347 32.36 2.69 -28.92
CA ASP A 347 32.32 2.46 -27.49
C ASP A 347 32.99 3.61 -26.71
N VAL A 348 34.19 4.04 -27.16
CA VAL A 348 34.93 5.16 -26.57
C VAL A 348 34.20 6.49 -26.71
N VAL A 349 33.62 6.79 -27.89
CA VAL A 349 32.86 8.04 -28.11
C VAL A 349 31.65 8.11 -27.19
N ASN A 350 30.90 7.01 -27.05
CA ASN A 350 29.75 6.96 -26.09
C ASN A 350 30.25 7.21 -24.67
N TRP A 351 31.31 6.55 -24.25
CA TRP A 351 31.93 6.72 -22.94
C TRP A 351 32.40 8.16 -22.66
N LEU A 352 33.07 8.82 -23.65
CA LEU A 352 33.47 10.23 -23.54
C LEU A 352 32.25 11.15 -23.33
N GLY A 353 31.18 10.87 -24.06
CA GLY A 353 29.92 11.62 -23.90
C GLY A 353 29.30 11.40 -22.53
N ASP A 354 29.22 10.16 -22.05
CA ASP A 354 28.65 9.81 -20.75
C ASP A 354 29.45 10.38 -19.57
N ARG A 355 30.76 10.56 -19.78
CA ARG A 355 31.69 11.15 -18.80
C ARG A 355 31.78 12.66 -18.86
N HIS A 356 31.12 13.31 -19.82
CA HIS A 356 31.27 14.74 -20.07
C HIS A 356 32.72 15.16 -20.24
N ALA A 357 33.52 14.38 -21.02
CA ALA A 357 34.95 14.60 -21.22
C ALA A 357 35.17 15.78 -22.17
N VAL A 358 34.90 17.00 -21.71
CA VAL A 358 34.94 18.25 -22.51
C VAL A 358 36.30 18.48 -23.17
N SER A 359 37.40 18.08 -22.55
CA SER A 359 38.78 18.19 -23.15
C SER A 359 38.93 17.36 -24.43
N GLN A 360 38.02 16.43 -24.71
CA GLN A 360 38.04 15.56 -25.91
C GLN A 360 36.97 15.93 -26.93
N THR A 361 36.32 17.09 -26.80
CA THR A 361 35.29 17.58 -27.71
C THR A 361 35.73 17.55 -29.18
N ALA A 362 36.93 18.00 -29.49
CA ALA A 362 37.45 17.98 -30.84
C ALA A 362 37.52 16.56 -31.46
N THR A 363 37.85 15.55 -30.72
CA THR A 363 37.87 14.15 -31.14
C THR A 363 36.45 13.62 -31.44
N VAL A 364 35.48 13.96 -30.58
CA VAL A 364 34.09 13.59 -30.76
C VAL A 364 33.50 14.29 -31.99
N LEU A 365 33.75 15.59 -32.15
CA LEU A 365 33.24 16.34 -33.30
C LEU A 365 33.83 15.84 -34.62
N ALA A 366 35.13 15.49 -34.67
CA ALA A 366 35.73 14.87 -35.85
C ALA A 366 35.10 13.52 -36.22
N ALA A 367 34.58 12.79 -35.25
CA ALA A 367 33.93 11.49 -35.45
C ALA A 367 32.50 11.65 -36.06
N ILE A 368 31.89 12.84 -36.09
CA ILE A 368 30.60 13.08 -36.73
C ILE A 368 30.67 12.85 -38.24
N ASP A 369 31.88 13.11 -38.85
CA ASP A 369 32.12 12.93 -40.27
C ASP A 369 32.73 11.55 -40.61
N ALA A 370 32.66 10.61 -39.68
CA ALA A 370 33.16 9.25 -39.92
C ALA A 370 32.37 8.54 -41.02
N SER A 371 33.05 7.72 -41.81
CA SER A 371 32.41 6.89 -42.84
C SER A 371 31.53 5.79 -42.28
N ASP A 372 31.75 5.37 -41.04
CA ASP A 372 30.89 4.43 -40.31
C ASP A 372 29.68 5.16 -39.75
N PRO A 373 28.43 4.80 -40.15
CA PRO A 373 27.21 5.47 -39.70
C PRO A 373 26.98 5.30 -38.19
N GLY A 374 27.36 4.19 -37.60
CA GLY A 374 27.19 3.91 -36.16
C GLY A 374 28.08 4.83 -35.32
N LEU A 375 29.34 5.03 -35.74
CA LEU A 375 30.28 5.95 -35.11
C LEU A 375 29.82 7.40 -35.27
N ALA A 376 29.37 7.80 -36.48
CA ALA A 376 28.86 9.14 -36.72
C ALA A 376 27.63 9.46 -35.83
N ALA A 377 26.66 8.59 -35.76
CA ALA A 377 25.47 8.73 -34.91
C ALA A 377 25.84 8.76 -33.41
N ALA A 378 26.78 7.94 -32.96
CA ALA A 378 27.28 7.97 -31.59
C ALA A 378 27.97 9.30 -31.28
N ALA A 379 28.74 9.84 -32.21
CA ALA A 379 29.42 11.13 -32.06
C ALA A 379 28.44 12.30 -31.95
N VAL A 380 27.34 12.30 -32.73
CA VAL A 380 26.26 13.29 -32.59
C VAL A 380 25.65 13.23 -31.17
N ARG A 381 25.31 12.05 -30.69
CA ARG A 381 24.78 11.87 -29.31
C ARG A 381 25.77 12.30 -28.22
N ALA A 382 27.04 11.93 -28.38
CA ALA A 382 28.10 12.31 -27.44
C ALA A 382 28.32 13.84 -27.44
N ALA A 383 28.33 14.51 -28.60
CA ALA A 383 28.43 15.95 -28.72
C ALA A 383 27.32 16.66 -27.95
N GLY A 384 26.09 16.15 -28.02
CA GLY A 384 24.97 16.68 -27.22
C GLY A 384 25.18 16.58 -25.72
N ARG A 385 25.78 15.48 -25.23
CA ARG A 385 26.10 15.28 -23.81
C ARG A 385 27.30 16.13 -23.35
N LEU A 386 28.33 16.29 -24.19
CA LEU A 386 29.48 17.12 -23.88
C LEU A 386 29.07 18.60 -23.77
N GLY A 387 28.21 19.06 -24.65
CA GLY A 387 27.82 20.48 -24.68
C GLY A 387 28.90 21.40 -25.24
N GLY A 388 28.76 22.69 -24.96
CA GLY A 388 29.68 23.74 -25.41
C GLY A 388 29.33 24.30 -26.77
N GLN A 389 29.92 25.47 -27.11
CA GLN A 389 29.57 26.21 -28.31
C GLN A 389 29.92 25.48 -29.60
N GLU A 390 31.09 24.85 -29.67
CA GLU A 390 31.52 24.10 -30.86
C GLU A 390 30.62 22.89 -31.16
N ALA A 391 30.18 22.17 -30.10
CA ALA A 391 29.25 21.05 -30.25
C ALA A 391 27.86 21.53 -30.67
N LEU A 392 27.40 22.66 -30.14
CA LEU A 392 26.13 23.28 -30.54
C LEU A 392 26.13 23.64 -32.03
N GLU A 393 27.16 24.32 -32.52
CA GLU A 393 27.29 24.71 -33.91
C GLU A 393 27.36 23.49 -34.85
N ALA A 394 28.15 22.50 -34.49
CA ALA A 394 28.26 21.25 -35.22
C ALA A 394 26.89 20.52 -35.32
N LEU A 395 26.13 20.44 -34.23
CA LEU A 395 24.82 19.78 -34.19
C LEU A 395 23.74 20.56 -34.95
N ILE A 396 23.72 21.90 -34.84
CA ILE A 396 22.81 22.75 -35.64
C ILE A 396 23.07 22.54 -37.13
N GLY A 397 24.36 22.47 -37.56
CA GLY A 397 24.75 22.17 -38.91
C GLY A 397 24.29 20.79 -39.43
N ARG A 398 23.84 19.90 -38.56
CA ARG A 398 23.29 18.57 -38.92
C ARG A 398 21.76 18.50 -38.87
N LEU A 399 21.07 19.60 -38.58
CA LEU A 399 19.58 19.63 -38.61
C LEU A 399 19.00 19.41 -40.00
N ASN A 400 19.83 19.44 -41.05
CA ASN A 400 19.49 19.08 -42.41
C ASN A 400 20.45 17.96 -42.87
N GLY A 401 19.91 16.83 -43.31
CA GLY A 401 20.71 15.73 -43.84
C GLY A 401 20.50 14.39 -43.13
N PRO A 402 21.41 13.41 -43.32
CA PRO A 402 21.19 12.04 -42.90
C PRO A 402 21.28 11.80 -41.37
N LEU A 403 21.81 12.76 -40.62
CA LEU A 403 21.91 12.73 -39.16
C LEU A 403 20.93 13.69 -38.46
N ALA A 404 19.91 14.17 -39.17
CA ALA A 404 19.00 15.20 -38.66
C ALA A 404 18.19 14.71 -37.45
N GLU A 405 17.72 13.48 -37.47
CA GLU A 405 16.98 12.90 -36.36
C GLU A 405 17.86 12.80 -35.09
N GLU A 406 19.07 12.31 -35.25
CA GLU A 406 20.05 12.23 -34.15
C GLU A 406 20.43 13.60 -33.60
N ALA A 407 20.61 14.59 -34.50
CA ALA A 407 20.91 15.98 -34.15
C ALA A 407 19.74 16.61 -33.37
N VAL A 408 18.50 16.43 -33.80
CA VAL A 408 17.30 16.85 -33.07
C VAL A 408 17.25 16.24 -31.69
N ALA A 409 17.47 14.92 -31.58
CA ALA A 409 17.47 14.22 -30.30
C ALA A 409 18.59 14.72 -29.37
N ALA A 410 19.80 14.93 -29.88
CA ALA A 410 20.94 15.44 -29.14
C ALA A 410 20.71 16.88 -28.66
N LEU A 411 20.20 17.78 -29.54
CA LEU A 411 19.88 19.17 -29.20
C LEU A 411 18.71 19.28 -28.20
N ALA A 412 17.74 18.36 -28.24
CA ALA A 412 16.63 18.34 -27.30
C ALA A 412 17.08 18.11 -25.86
N SER A 413 18.16 17.34 -25.66
CA SER A 413 18.78 17.04 -24.35
C SER A 413 20.17 17.64 -24.16
N PHE A 414 20.53 18.64 -24.97
CA PHE A 414 21.84 19.24 -24.98
C PHE A 414 22.28 19.78 -23.62
N ASN A 415 23.52 19.47 -23.24
CA ASN A 415 24.11 19.94 -22.00
C ASN A 415 24.69 21.35 -22.18
N GLY A 416 23.92 22.37 -21.85
CA GLY A 416 24.32 23.77 -21.93
C GLY A 416 23.31 24.71 -22.58
N GLN A 417 23.77 25.91 -22.88
CA GLN A 417 22.96 26.96 -23.49
C GLN A 417 22.79 26.70 -25.00
N VAL A 418 21.59 26.54 -25.45
CA VAL A 418 21.27 26.28 -26.88
C VAL A 418 20.39 27.35 -27.51
N ASP A 419 19.79 28.16 -26.66
CA ASP A 419 18.71 29.05 -27.06
C ASP A 419 19.07 29.99 -28.20
N ASP A 420 20.25 30.64 -28.12
CA ASP A 420 20.68 31.59 -29.15
C ASP A 420 20.91 30.89 -30.50
N GLY A 421 21.55 29.72 -30.45
CA GLY A 421 21.80 28.91 -31.64
C GLY A 421 20.51 28.41 -32.29
N LEU A 422 19.57 27.91 -31.48
CA LEU A 422 18.28 27.42 -32.01
C LEU A 422 17.39 28.55 -32.52
N VAL A 423 17.39 29.71 -31.85
CA VAL A 423 16.68 30.89 -32.35
C VAL A 423 17.29 31.38 -33.68
N ALA A 424 18.61 31.39 -33.82
CA ALA A 424 19.28 31.72 -35.06
C ALA A 424 18.98 30.72 -36.20
N ALA A 425 18.84 29.43 -35.86
CA ALA A 425 18.48 28.37 -36.81
C ALA A 425 17.08 28.56 -37.43
N LEU A 426 16.22 29.38 -36.83
CA LEU A 426 14.89 29.74 -37.38
C LEU A 426 15.00 30.63 -38.63
N ASP A 427 16.18 31.17 -38.97
CA ASP A 427 16.44 31.95 -40.17
C ASP A 427 17.16 31.14 -41.27
N ALA A 428 17.37 29.81 -41.05
CA ALA A 428 18.08 28.94 -41.99
C ALA A 428 17.20 28.43 -43.15
N ASP A 429 17.62 27.34 -43.80
CA ASP A 429 16.81 26.68 -44.83
C ASP A 429 15.53 26.01 -44.21
N PRO A 430 14.51 25.73 -45.05
CA PRO A 430 13.20 25.25 -44.54
C PRO A 430 13.23 23.95 -43.71
N VAL A 431 14.17 23.03 -43.99
CA VAL A 431 14.28 21.78 -43.25
C VAL A 431 14.88 22.06 -41.87
N THR A 432 15.94 22.85 -41.82
CA THR A 432 16.55 23.33 -40.57
C THR A 432 15.55 24.14 -39.75
N GLN A 433 14.76 25.03 -40.36
CA GLN A 433 13.70 25.79 -39.69
C GLN A 433 12.66 24.90 -39.04
N ALA A 434 12.14 23.89 -39.75
CA ALA A 434 11.13 22.99 -39.20
C ALA A 434 11.65 22.18 -37.97
N ASN A 435 12.88 21.69 -38.06
CA ASN A 435 13.54 20.99 -36.95
C ASN A 435 13.86 21.94 -35.79
N ALA A 436 14.30 23.18 -36.07
CA ALA A 436 14.54 24.17 -35.04
C ALA A 436 13.25 24.61 -34.32
N LEU A 437 12.12 24.76 -35.05
CA LEU A 437 10.79 25.03 -34.47
C LEU A 437 10.37 23.94 -33.47
N GLN A 438 10.57 22.66 -33.81
CA GLN A 438 10.31 21.56 -32.92
C GLN A 438 11.17 21.66 -31.65
N LEU A 439 12.44 22.02 -31.79
CA LEU A 439 13.39 22.13 -30.68
C LEU A 439 13.08 23.32 -29.75
N VAL A 440 12.78 24.51 -30.29
CA VAL A 440 12.43 25.68 -29.49
C VAL A 440 11.15 25.45 -28.69
N ALA A 441 10.17 24.72 -29.27
CA ALA A 441 8.96 24.32 -28.57
C ALA A 441 9.25 23.33 -27.44
N ARG A 442 9.99 22.26 -27.74
CA ARG A 442 10.32 21.19 -26.79
C ARG A 442 11.15 21.71 -25.61
N ARG A 443 12.06 22.64 -25.87
CA ARG A 443 12.92 23.26 -24.83
C ARG A 443 12.27 24.49 -24.18
N ARG A 444 11.07 24.88 -24.64
CA ARG A 444 10.32 26.03 -24.14
C ARG A 444 11.10 27.35 -24.24
N ILE A 445 11.73 27.59 -25.36
CA ILE A 445 12.51 28.81 -25.58
C ILE A 445 11.54 29.97 -25.91
N THR A 446 10.98 30.60 -24.89
CA THR A 446 9.94 31.63 -25.03
C THR A 446 10.37 32.86 -25.80
N ARG A 447 11.67 33.22 -25.79
CA ARG A 447 12.21 34.33 -26.58
C ARG A 447 12.18 34.09 -28.12
N ALA A 448 11.93 32.85 -28.54
CA ALA A 448 11.70 32.52 -29.94
C ALA A 448 10.30 32.92 -30.44
N ALA A 449 9.39 33.29 -29.52
CA ALA A 449 7.97 33.52 -29.83
C ALA A 449 7.76 34.46 -31.03
N ASP A 450 8.45 35.62 -31.08
CA ASP A 450 8.27 36.55 -32.16
C ASP A 450 8.68 35.97 -33.54
N ARG A 451 9.74 35.17 -33.58
CA ARG A 451 10.15 34.45 -34.80
C ARG A 451 9.14 33.35 -35.16
N VAL A 452 8.65 32.58 -34.20
CA VAL A 452 7.61 31.58 -34.43
C VAL A 452 6.36 32.23 -35.01
N PHE A 453 5.91 33.35 -34.43
CA PHE A 453 4.76 34.07 -34.97
C PHE A 453 5.00 34.59 -36.42
N ALA A 454 6.19 35.05 -36.76
CA ALA A 454 6.52 35.44 -38.11
C ALA A 454 6.48 34.27 -39.10
N LEU A 455 6.82 33.07 -38.68
CA LEU A 455 6.81 31.83 -39.44
C LEU A 455 5.42 31.20 -39.62
N LEU A 456 4.40 31.67 -38.89
CA LEU A 456 3.00 31.24 -39.07
C LEU A 456 2.47 31.61 -40.47
N ASP A 457 3.07 32.63 -41.12
CA ASP A 457 2.70 33.08 -42.44
C ASP A 457 3.73 32.65 -43.50
N ALA A 458 4.61 31.68 -43.18
CA ALA A 458 5.61 31.15 -44.11
C ALA A 458 4.97 30.51 -45.35
N GLY A 459 5.60 30.71 -46.49
CA GLY A 459 5.11 30.16 -47.76
C GLY A 459 5.26 28.63 -47.86
N GLN A 460 6.17 28.05 -47.10
CA GLN A 460 6.40 26.60 -47.05
C GLN A 460 5.51 25.95 -46.01
N GLU A 461 4.64 25.04 -46.43
CA GLU A 461 3.68 24.33 -45.57
C GLU A 461 4.32 23.61 -44.37
N PRO A 462 5.44 22.85 -44.52
CA PRO A 462 6.08 22.18 -43.40
C PRO A 462 6.57 23.17 -42.33
N VAL A 463 7.07 24.34 -42.71
CA VAL A 463 7.53 25.37 -41.75
C VAL A 463 6.35 25.99 -41.03
N ARG A 464 5.25 26.29 -41.76
CA ARG A 464 4.04 26.84 -41.16
C ARG A 464 3.40 25.88 -40.16
N GLN A 465 3.31 24.59 -40.50
CA GLN A 465 2.78 23.57 -39.56
C GLN A 465 3.66 23.40 -38.35
N ALA A 466 5.00 23.40 -38.54
CA ALA A 466 5.94 23.35 -37.42
C ALA A 466 5.83 24.60 -36.52
N ALA A 467 5.61 25.77 -37.08
CA ALA A 467 5.42 27.02 -36.34
C ALA A 467 4.12 27.00 -35.51
N LEU A 468 3.01 26.51 -36.09
CA LEU A 468 1.74 26.33 -35.38
C LEU A 468 1.93 25.35 -34.20
N ALA A 469 2.56 24.21 -34.44
CA ALA A 469 2.83 23.24 -33.39
C ALA A 469 3.75 23.79 -32.28
N ALA A 470 4.66 24.71 -32.64
CA ALA A 470 5.59 25.31 -31.69
C ALA A 470 4.92 26.27 -30.68
N LEU A 471 3.75 26.83 -30.99
CA LEU A 471 3.05 27.79 -30.14
C LEU A 471 2.86 27.25 -28.70
N ALA A 472 2.46 26.02 -28.56
CA ALA A 472 2.24 25.39 -27.23
C ALA A 472 3.48 25.39 -26.33
N GLY A 473 4.69 25.47 -26.91
CA GLY A 473 5.95 25.45 -26.18
C GLY A 473 6.59 26.81 -25.95
N VAL A 474 6.34 27.78 -26.82
CA VAL A 474 7.10 29.05 -26.82
C VAL A 474 6.30 30.25 -26.31
N THR A 475 4.98 30.15 -26.23
CA THR A 475 4.13 31.28 -25.85
C THR A 475 4.14 31.51 -24.35
N THR A 476 3.93 32.75 -23.95
CA THR A 476 3.87 33.24 -22.58
C THR A 476 2.54 33.96 -22.32
N ALA A 477 2.28 34.32 -21.07
CA ALA A 477 1.12 35.15 -20.71
C ALA A 477 1.04 36.46 -21.51
N ALA A 478 2.18 37.03 -21.89
CA ALA A 478 2.24 38.26 -22.69
C ALA A 478 1.73 38.07 -24.15
N ASP A 479 1.79 36.84 -24.64
CA ASP A 479 1.37 36.48 -26.00
C ASP A 479 -0.13 36.24 -26.14
N PHE A 480 -0.84 36.16 -25.02
CA PHE A 480 -2.27 35.84 -24.95
C PHE A 480 -3.13 36.77 -25.89
N PRO A 481 -2.96 38.13 -25.92
CA PRO A 481 -3.79 38.95 -26.78
C PRO A 481 -3.61 38.64 -28.27
N ARG A 482 -2.37 38.50 -28.75
CA ARG A 482 -2.08 38.20 -30.14
C ARG A 482 -2.47 36.78 -30.57
N LEU A 483 -2.44 35.82 -29.64
CA LEU A 483 -2.98 34.49 -29.89
C LEU A 483 -4.49 34.51 -30.05
N CYS A 484 -5.20 35.32 -29.23
CA CYS A 484 -6.63 35.53 -29.39
C CYS A 484 -6.96 36.15 -30.75
N ASP A 485 -6.21 37.21 -31.19
CA ASP A 485 -6.40 37.80 -32.49
C ASP A 485 -6.19 36.80 -33.64
N ARG A 486 -5.25 35.84 -33.44
CA ARG A 486 -5.03 34.77 -34.40
C ARG A 486 -6.15 33.72 -34.35
N LEU A 487 -6.64 33.37 -33.15
CA LEU A 487 -7.74 32.43 -32.96
C LEU A 487 -9.04 32.92 -33.64
N ASP A 488 -9.34 34.21 -33.52
CA ASP A 488 -10.53 34.82 -34.14
C ASP A 488 -10.53 34.68 -35.67
N ASN A 489 -9.34 34.63 -36.28
CA ASN A 489 -9.16 34.56 -37.75
C ASN A 489 -8.65 33.17 -38.21
N ALA A 490 -8.54 32.19 -37.35
CA ALA A 490 -7.98 30.88 -37.63
C ALA A 490 -8.87 30.04 -38.55
N THR A 491 -8.29 29.16 -39.35
CA THR A 491 -9.01 28.08 -40.01
C THR A 491 -9.35 26.96 -39.00
N GLU A 492 -10.29 26.07 -39.35
CA GLU A 492 -10.61 24.91 -38.49
C GLU A 492 -9.38 24.05 -38.18
N SER A 493 -8.46 23.90 -39.17
CA SER A 493 -7.23 23.11 -39.00
C SER A 493 -6.17 23.76 -38.11
N GLU A 494 -6.16 25.08 -37.98
CA GLU A 494 -5.21 25.86 -37.16
C GLU A 494 -5.70 26.05 -35.72
N THR A 495 -7.01 26.04 -35.53
CA THR A 495 -7.67 26.31 -34.23
C THR A 495 -7.10 25.47 -33.08
N PRO A 496 -6.90 24.13 -33.18
CA PRO A 496 -6.40 23.34 -32.06
C PRO A 496 -4.98 23.73 -31.61
N GLN A 497 -4.09 24.05 -32.55
CA GLN A 497 -2.71 24.41 -32.24
C GLN A 497 -2.63 25.80 -31.60
N ILE A 498 -3.47 26.76 -32.06
CA ILE A 498 -3.53 28.09 -31.46
C ILE A 498 -4.16 28.01 -30.07
N GLN A 499 -5.18 27.16 -29.86
CA GLN A 499 -5.75 26.90 -28.57
C GLN A 499 -4.71 26.27 -27.61
N ALA A 500 -3.87 25.35 -28.07
CA ALA A 500 -2.78 24.78 -27.27
C ALA A 500 -1.76 25.89 -26.85
N GLY A 501 -1.44 26.83 -27.73
CA GLY A 501 -0.63 28.02 -27.39
C GLY A 501 -1.30 28.90 -26.33
N LEU A 502 -2.61 29.12 -26.45
CA LEU A 502 -3.41 29.90 -25.51
C LEU A 502 -3.48 29.21 -24.15
N LEU A 503 -3.66 27.90 -24.12
CA LEU A 503 -3.64 27.11 -22.87
C LEU A 503 -2.29 27.22 -22.15
N ASN A 504 -1.18 27.15 -22.92
CA ASN A 504 0.15 27.37 -22.37
C ASN A 504 0.33 28.79 -21.81
N ALA A 505 -0.21 29.80 -22.49
CA ALA A 505 -0.18 31.19 -22.04
C ALA A 505 -1.03 31.37 -20.75
N LEU A 506 -2.22 30.78 -20.69
CA LEU A 506 -3.10 30.81 -19.53
C LEU A 506 -2.46 30.15 -18.31
N ALA A 507 -1.83 28.99 -18.48
CA ALA A 507 -1.17 28.26 -17.39
C ALA A 507 -0.07 29.09 -16.68
N GLN A 508 0.40 30.17 -17.31
CA GLN A 508 1.41 31.09 -16.74
C GLN A 508 0.79 32.33 -16.08
N MET A 509 -0.54 32.45 -16.09
CA MET A 509 -1.28 33.54 -15.42
C MET A 509 -1.73 33.08 -14.04
N ALA A 510 -2.00 34.05 -13.15
CA ALA A 510 -2.65 33.77 -11.89
C ALA A 510 -4.05 33.17 -12.13
N PRO A 511 -4.47 32.15 -11.36
CA PRO A 511 -5.77 31.49 -11.58
C PRO A 511 -6.95 32.45 -11.65
N GLU A 512 -6.93 33.51 -10.85
CA GLU A 512 -7.97 34.55 -10.81
C GLU A 512 -8.05 35.38 -12.10
N GLU A 513 -6.94 35.49 -12.84
CA GLU A 513 -6.88 36.23 -14.12
C GLU A 513 -7.29 35.35 -15.30
N GLN A 514 -7.09 34.05 -15.23
CA GLN A 514 -7.31 33.15 -16.38
C GLN A 514 -8.74 33.24 -16.90
N TYR A 515 -9.72 33.11 -16.00
CA TYR A 515 -11.13 33.22 -16.36
C TYR A 515 -11.45 34.62 -16.90
N ALA A 516 -11.10 35.68 -16.15
CA ALA A 516 -11.46 37.05 -16.50
C ALA A 516 -10.97 37.44 -17.89
N ARG A 517 -9.70 37.15 -18.20
CA ARG A 517 -9.11 37.48 -19.53
C ARG A 517 -9.73 36.65 -20.65
N THR A 518 -9.98 35.37 -20.43
CA THR A 518 -10.62 34.49 -21.42
C THR A 518 -12.05 34.94 -21.68
N ALA A 519 -12.83 35.25 -20.66
CA ALA A 519 -14.22 35.71 -20.75
C ALA A 519 -14.31 37.08 -21.48
N GLU A 520 -13.39 38.03 -21.18
CA GLU A 520 -13.31 39.33 -21.85
C GLU A 520 -13.08 39.17 -23.38
N ARG A 521 -12.11 38.33 -23.75
CA ARG A 521 -11.80 38.10 -25.18
C ARG A 521 -12.92 37.35 -25.88
N MET A 522 -13.50 36.33 -25.26
CA MET A 522 -14.65 35.60 -25.78
C MET A 522 -15.84 36.57 -26.04
N ALA A 523 -16.12 37.47 -25.10
CA ALA A 523 -17.23 38.43 -25.25
C ALA A 523 -17.04 39.37 -26.42
N ALA A 524 -15.79 39.71 -26.78
CA ALA A 524 -15.44 40.58 -27.90
C ALA A 524 -15.36 39.81 -29.25
N SER A 525 -15.26 38.49 -29.22
CA SER A 525 -15.11 37.67 -30.43
C SER A 525 -16.45 37.37 -31.09
N ALA A 526 -16.44 37.30 -32.44
CA ALA A 526 -17.56 36.77 -33.23
C ALA A 526 -17.63 35.22 -33.14
N GLU A 527 -16.49 34.57 -32.88
CA GLU A 527 -16.32 33.13 -32.86
C GLU A 527 -16.19 32.58 -31.40
N LYS A 528 -17.17 32.94 -30.56
CA LYS A 528 -17.13 32.66 -29.10
C LYS A 528 -16.85 31.18 -28.76
N ALA A 529 -17.37 30.26 -29.56
CA ALA A 529 -17.21 28.82 -29.31
C ALA A 529 -15.75 28.35 -29.33
N ARG A 530 -14.86 29.07 -30.03
CA ARG A 530 -13.41 28.79 -30.07
C ARG A 530 -12.74 28.99 -28.68
N TYR A 531 -13.36 29.77 -27.79
CA TYR A 531 -12.87 30.05 -26.46
C TYR A 531 -13.36 29.06 -25.39
N TYR A 532 -14.36 28.21 -25.69
CA TYR A 532 -14.93 27.29 -24.73
C TYR A 532 -13.91 26.28 -24.14
N PRO A 533 -12.99 25.68 -24.91
CA PRO A 533 -11.96 24.84 -24.36
C PRO A 533 -11.02 25.58 -23.39
N LEU A 534 -10.81 26.87 -23.60
CA LEU A 534 -9.99 27.71 -22.72
C LEU A 534 -10.71 28.03 -21.42
N LEU A 535 -12.03 28.29 -21.46
CA LEU A 535 -12.85 28.41 -20.26
C LEU A 535 -12.87 27.11 -19.46
N ALA A 536 -13.08 25.98 -20.14
CA ALA A 536 -13.09 24.66 -19.52
C ALA A 536 -11.78 24.39 -18.75
N HIS A 537 -10.65 24.79 -19.29
CA HIS A 537 -9.34 24.63 -18.65
C HIS A 537 -9.24 25.38 -17.32
N THR A 538 -9.93 26.50 -17.14
CA THR A 538 -9.88 27.26 -15.88
C THR A 538 -10.57 26.54 -14.73
N GLY A 539 -11.54 25.68 -15.00
CA GLY A 539 -12.24 24.84 -14.01
C GLY A 539 -13.02 25.59 -12.93
N THR A 540 -13.18 26.93 -13.07
CA THR A 540 -13.87 27.77 -12.08
C THR A 540 -15.39 27.67 -12.22
N GLN A 541 -16.13 28.02 -11.16
CA GLN A 541 -17.59 28.04 -11.22
C GLN A 541 -18.09 29.01 -12.28
N GLU A 542 -17.46 30.18 -12.37
CA GLU A 542 -17.81 31.21 -13.37
C GLU A 542 -17.61 30.71 -14.81
N ALA A 543 -16.57 29.93 -15.03
CA ALA A 543 -16.31 29.31 -16.34
C ALA A 543 -17.39 28.27 -16.70
N ILE A 544 -17.79 27.47 -15.72
CA ILE A 544 -18.86 26.49 -15.86
C ILE A 544 -20.17 27.22 -16.18
N ASP A 545 -20.51 28.28 -15.44
CA ASP A 545 -21.70 29.09 -15.68
C ASP A 545 -21.69 29.78 -17.05
N ALA A 546 -20.52 30.29 -17.48
CA ALA A 546 -20.35 30.88 -18.82
C ALA A 546 -20.53 29.83 -19.94
N LEU A 547 -20.03 28.61 -19.73
CA LEU A 547 -20.25 27.51 -20.71
C LEU A 547 -21.72 27.10 -20.75
N LEU A 548 -22.40 27.03 -19.62
CA LEU A 548 -23.85 26.72 -19.54
C LEU A 548 -24.70 27.80 -20.24
N GLY A 549 -24.25 29.06 -20.24
CA GLY A 549 -24.85 30.18 -20.96
C GLY A 549 -24.43 30.35 -22.40
N GLY A 550 -23.58 29.45 -22.94
CA GLY A 550 -22.97 29.60 -24.27
C GLY A 550 -23.98 29.50 -25.42
N ASP A 551 -23.79 30.37 -26.45
CA ASP A 551 -24.65 30.42 -27.64
C ASP A 551 -24.59 29.11 -28.48
N ASP A 552 -23.38 28.54 -28.65
CA ASP A 552 -23.17 27.23 -29.25
C ASP A 552 -23.19 26.17 -28.13
N ARG A 553 -24.39 25.68 -27.85
CA ARG A 553 -24.63 24.69 -26.78
C ARG A 553 -23.86 23.37 -26.96
N LYS A 554 -23.67 22.94 -28.22
CA LYS A 554 -22.96 21.69 -28.51
C LYS A 554 -21.46 21.83 -28.20
N ALA A 555 -20.84 22.90 -28.66
CA ALA A 555 -19.43 23.18 -28.36
C ALA A 555 -19.21 23.44 -26.86
N ALA A 556 -20.14 24.12 -26.20
CA ALA A 556 -20.09 24.37 -24.77
C ALA A 556 -20.19 23.08 -23.95
N PHE A 557 -21.10 22.19 -24.32
CA PHE A 557 -21.23 20.89 -23.70
C PHE A 557 -19.97 20.03 -23.91
N ALA A 558 -19.44 19.99 -25.13
CA ALA A 558 -18.17 19.29 -25.40
C ALA A 558 -17.01 19.81 -24.54
N ALA A 559 -16.96 21.12 -24.31
CA ALA A 559 -15.97 21.73 -23.42
C ALA A 559 -16.21 21.35 -21.94
N LEU A 560 -17.45 21.35 -21.46
CA LEU A 560 -17.81 20.92 -20.10
C LEU A 560 -17.39 19.48 -19.80
N LEU A 561 -17.45 18.58 -20.78
CA LEU A 561 -16.99 17.21 -20.63
C LEU A 561 -15.49 17.09 -20.31
N THR A 562 -14.68 18.13 -20.63
CA THR A 562 -13.23 18.13 -20.36
C THR A 562 -12.85 18.79 -19.05
N VAL A 563 -13.78 19.44 -18.37
CA VAL A 563 -13.51 20.13 -17.10
C VAL A 563 -13.19 19.13 -15.98
N GLU A 564 -12.10 19.39 -15.23
CA GLU A 564 -11.71 18.66 -14.04
C GLU A 564 -11.94 19.52 -12.80
N SER A 565 -13.14 19.43 -12.24
CA SER A 565 -13.52 20.17 -11.03
C SER A 565 -14.45 19.31 -10.16
N PRO A 566 -14.37 19.40 -8.82
CA PRO A 566 -15.27 18.68 -7.92
C PRO A 566 -16.76 18.99 -8.12
N VAL A 567 -17.07 20.14 -8.73
CA VAL A 567 -18.45 20.61 -8.99
C VAL A 567 -19.05 20.00 -10.25
N VAL A 568 -18.22 19.63 -11.21
CA VAL A 568 -18.65 19.17 -12.54
C VAL A 568 -19.52 17.92 -12.52
N PRO A 569 -19.30 16.90 -11.66
CA PRO A 569 -20.21 15.75 -11.60
C PRO A 569 -21.66 16.15 -11.41
N GLU A 570 -21.97 17.08 -10.51
CA GLU A 570 -23.34 17.54 -10.27
C GLU A 570 -23.90 18.32 -11.46
N VAL A 571 -23.08 19.12 -12.12
CA VAL A 571 -23.46 19.86 -13.35
C VAL A 571 -23.78 18.90 -14.48
N LEU A 572 -22.93 17.91 -14.72
CA LEU A 572 -23.18 16.88 -15.73
C LEU A 572 -24.44 16.07 -15.44
N PHE A 573 -24.68 15.77 -14.17
CA PHE A 573 -25.90 15.09 -13.76
C PHE A 573 -27.14 15.94 -14.03
N SER A 574 -27.12 17.24 -13.72
CA SER A 574 -28.22 18.16 -14.03
C SER A 574 -28.46 18.25 -15.54
N LEU A 575 -27.40 18.44 -16.34
CA LEU A 575 -27.50 18.46 -17.80
C LEU A 575 -28.07 17.19 -18.37
N ALA A 576 -27.70 16.02 -17.84
CA ALA A 576 -28.26 14.74 -18.24
C ALA A 576 -29.77 14.61 -17.99
N THR A 577 -30.28 15.32 -16.97
CA THR A 577 -31.72 15.31 -16.63
C THR A 577 -32.52 16.36 -17.39
N GLU A 578 -31.92 17.51 -17.68
CA GLU A 578 -32.56 18.64 -18.35
C GLU A 578 -32.48 18.54 -19.88
N HIS A 579 -31.44 17.89 -20.42
CA HIS A 579 -31.14 17.76 -21.84
C HIS A 579 -31.03 16.31 -22.26
N PRO A 580 -32.12 15.66 -22.67
CA PRO A 580 -32.12 14.24 -23.06
C PRO A 580 -31.11 13.89 -24.18
N GLU A 581 -30.79 14.86 -25.05
CA GLU A 581 -29.85 14.70 -26.14
C GLU A 581 -28.38 14.55 -25.69
N TRP A 582 -28.05 14.99 -24.47
CA TRP A 582 -26.69 14.93 -23.91
C TRP A 582 -26.57 13.89 -22.79
N LYS A 583 -27.68 13.26 -22.44
CA LYS A 583 -27.79 12.37 -21.27
C LYS A 583 -26.66 11.33 -21.23
N ASP A 584 -26.48 10.63 -22.33
CA ASP A 584 -25.56 9.48 -22.34
C ASP A 584 -24.10 9.88 -22.22
N GLU A 585 -23.70 10.96 -22.91
CA GLU A 585 -22.34 11.49 -22.82
C GLU A 585 -22.05 12.10 -21.43
N ALA A 586 -23.01 12.86 -20.91
CA ALA A 586 -22.92 13.45 -19.58
C ALA A 586 -22.82 12.41 -18.48
N ILE A 587 -23.69 11.37 -18.51
CA ILE A 587 -23.64 10.27 -17.53
C ILE A 587 -22.39 9.41 -17.71
N THR A 588 -21.90 9.23 -18.93
CA THR A 588 -20.61 8.55 -19.16
C THR A 588 -19.49 9.28 -18.44
N ARG A 589 -19.36 10.58 -18.66
CA ARG A 589 -18.32 11.40 -18.02
C ARG A 589 -18.51 11.50 -16.49
N TYR A 590 -19.75 11.67 -16.04
CA TYR A 590 -20.11 11.58 -14.62
C TYR A 590 -19.59 10.28 -14.01
N THR A 591 -19.85 9.15 -14.65
CA THR A 591 -19.43 7.82 -14.17
C THR A 591 -17.91 7.75 -14.00
N GLU A 592 -17.12 8.24 -14.98
CA GLU A 592 -15.66 8.28 -14.89
C GLU A 592 -15.16 9.09 -13.70
N LEU A 593 -15.77 10.27 -13.47
CA LEU A 593 -15.38 11.17 -12.39
C LEU A 593 -15.77 10.64 -10.99
N VAL A 594 -16.87 9.89 -10.87
CA VAL A 594 -17.40 9.45 -9.57
C VAL A 594 -17.03 8.01 -9.19
N THR A 595 -16.49 7.20 -10.11
CA THR A 595 -16.06 5.83 -9.81
C THR A 595 -14.58 5.71 -9.44
N ALA A 596 -13.77 6.72 -9.73
CA ALA A 596 -12.36 6.75 -9.37
C ALA A 596 -12.18 7.09 -7.88
N ASN A 597 -11.38 6.27 -7.17
CA ASN A 597 -10.95 6.51 -5.77
C ASN A 597 -12.10 6.70 -4.75
N ARG A 598 -13.18 5.91 -4.86
CA ARG A 598 -14.32 5.95 -3.93
C ARG A 598 -14.51 4.63 -3.20
N THR A 599 -15.16 4.72 -2.03
CA THR A 599 -15.57 3.52 -1.29
C THR A 599 -16.67 2.76 -2.03
N PRO A 600 -16.85 1.44 -1.75
CA PRO A 600 -17.94 0.67 -2.35
C PRO A 600 -19.32 1.29 -2.14
N GLU A 601 -19.59 1.88 -0.98
CA GLU A 601 -20.86 2.52 -0.62
C GLU A 601 -21.09 3.80 -1.45
N GLU A 602 -20.06 4.62 -1.62
CA GLU A 602 -20.11 5.81 -2.48
C GLU A 602 -20.32 5.42 -3.94
N GLN A 603 -19.66 4.36 -4.42
CA GLN A 603 -19.86 3.85 -5.78
C GLN A 603 -21.29 3.38 -6.00
N VAL A 604 -21.88 2.63 -5.06
CA VAL A 604 -23.28 2.21 -5.14
C VAL A 604 -24.20 3.42 -5.20
N THR A 605 -23.97 4.43 -4.37
CA THR A 605 -24.79 5.65 -4.34
C THR A 605 -24.72 6.41 -5.67
N CYS A 606 -23.51 6.65 -6.19
CA CYS A 606 -23.31 7.37 -7.44
C CYS A 606 -23.85 6.59 -8.66
N CYS A 607 -23.59 5.28 -8.72
CA CYS A 607 -24.11 4.44 -9.80
C CYS A 607 -25.64 4.37 -9.77
N THR A 608 -26.25 4.29 -8.59
CA THR A 608 -27.72 4.28 -8.44
C THR A 608 -28.34 5.59 -8.93
N LYS A 609 -27.72 6.72 -8.56
CA LYS A 609 -28.14 8.05 -9.01
C LYS A 609 -28.08 8.16 -10.55
N ALA A 610 -26.96 7.72 -11.14
CA ALA A 610 -26.77 7.74 -12.59
C ALA A 610 -27.75 6.81 -13.33
N LEU A 611 -27.92 5.59 -12.86
CA LEU A 611 -28.89 4.63 -13.42
C LEU A 611 -30.32 5.16 -13.35
N GLY A 612 -30.66 5.97 -12.34
CA GLY A 612 -31.97 6.60 -12.19
C GLY A 612 -32.33 7.62 -13.29
N THR A 613 -31.34 8.12 -14.05
CA THR A 613 -31.58 9.00 -15.23
C THR A 613 -32.05 8.22 -16.46
N ASP A 614 -32.03 6.91 -16.40
CA ASP A 614 -32.34 6.01 -17.52
C ASP A 614 -31.50 6.31 -18.77
N PRO A 615 -30.15 6.19 -18.70
CA PRO A 615 -29.27 6.42 -19.84
C PRO A 615 -29.33 5.26 -20.84
N ALA A 616 -28.66 5.40 -21.99
CA ALA A 616 -28.58 4.34 -23.02
C ALA A 616 -28.04 3.01 -22.42
N PRO A 617 -28.44 1.87 -23.03
CA PRO A 617 -28.04 0.56 -22.54
C PRO A 617 -26.52 0.38 -22.37
N GLU A 618 -25.72 0.96 -23.26
CA GLU A 618 -24.25 0.89 -23.18
C GLU A 618 -23.70 1.58 -21.92
N VAL A 619 -24.29 2.71 -21.53
CA VAL A 619 -23.94 3.45 -20.33
C VAL A 619 -24.41 2.71 -19.07
N LYS A 620 -25.64 2.17 -19.10
CA LYS A 620 -26.14 1.29 -18.03
C LYS A 620 -25.22 0.10 -17.80
N ASN A 621 -24.77 -0.55 -18.88
CA ASN A 621 -23.87 -1.70 -18.78
C ASN A 621 -22.53 -1.34 -18.15
N ARG A 622 -21.96 -0.15 -18.43
CA ARG A 622 -20.75 0.35 -17.76
C ARG A 622 -20.98 0.59 -16.26
N LEU A 623 -22.12 1.17 -15.89
CA LEU A 623 -22.48 1.39 -14.48
C LEU A 623 -22.67 0.06 -13.75
N LEU A 624 -23.32 -0.93 -14.37
CA LEU A 624 -23.48 -2.28 -13.82
C LEU A 624 -22.14 -3.00 -13.67
N ALA A 625 -21.23 -2.84 -14.63
CA ALA A 625 -19.86 -3.36 -14.54
C ALA A 625 -19.07 -2.70 -13.40
N ALA A 626 -19.24 -1.41 -13.16
CA ALA A 626 -18.65 -0.73 -12.01
C ALA A 626 -19.18 -1.31 -10.69
N LEU A 627 -20.48 -1.55 -10.57
CA LEU A 627 -21.09 -2.21 -9.41
C LEU A 627 -20.55 -3.62 -9.19
N ALA A 628 -20.34 -4.40 -10.26
CA ALA A 628 -19.75 -5.75 -10.19
C ALA A 628 -18.31 -5.73 -9.62
N GLY A 629 -17.59 -4.63 -9.76
CA GLY A 629 -16.27 -4.40 -9.17
C GLY A 629 -16.32 -4.27 -7.65
N THR A 630 -17.44 -3.80 -7.09
CA THR A 630 -17.61 -3.65 -5.64
C THR A 630 -17.85 -5.02 -4.98
N ALA A 631 -17.51 -5.17 -3.72
CA ALA A 631 -17.94 -6.32 -2.91
C ALA A 631 -19.19 -5.98 -2.08
N SER A 632 -19.90 -4.92 -2.43
CA SER A 632 -21.02 -4.38 -1.67
C SER A 632 -22.31 -5.15 -1.95
N LEU A 633 -22.92 -5.74 -0.92
CA LEU A 633 -24.20 -6.42 -1.04
C LEU A 633 -25.37 -5.51 -1.52
N PRO A 634 -25.47 -4.24 -1.09
CA PRO A 634 -26.44 -3.31 -1.64
C PRO A 634 -26.38 -3.14 -3.17
N ALA A 635 -25.20 -3.35 -3.76
CA ALA A 635 -25.05 -3.34 -5.22
C ALA A 635 -25.86 -4.46 -5.91
N VAL A 636 -26.12 -5.60 -5.23
CA VAL A 636 -26.95 -6.68 -5.75
C VAL A 636 -28.37 -6.18 -5.99
N GLU A 637 -28.97 -5.44 -5.04
CA GLU A 637 -30.32 -4.88 -5.17
C GLU A 637 -30.43 -3.92 -6.35
N VAL A 638 -29.40 -3.08 -6.55
CA VAL A 638 -29.36 -2.14 -7.66
C VAL A 638 -29.25 -2.90 -8.99
N ALA A 639 -28.31 -3.83 -9.10
CA ALA A 639 -28.11 -4.63 -10.32
C ALA A 639 -29.34 -5.47 -10.67
N ALA A 640 -30.00 -6.07 -9.67
CA ALA A 640 -31.17 -6.91 -9.85
C ALA A 640 -32.35 -6.19 -10.54
N ARG A 641 -32.47 -4.88 -10.45
CA ARG A 641 -33.52 -4.09 -11.13
C ARG A 641 -33.43 -4.13 -12.65
N TYR A 642 -32.24 -4.44 -13.18
CA TYR A 642 -31.92 -4.43 -14.62
C TYR A 642 -31.88 -5.83 -15.26
N LEU A 643 -32.24 -6.89 -14.51
CA LEU A 643 -32.22 -8.27 -15.00
C LEU A 643 -33.29 -8.58 -16.03
N ASP A 644 -34.38 -7.81 -16.06
CA ASP A 644 -35.54 -8.08 -16.93
C ASP A 644 -35.47 -7.35 -18.28
N ASP A 645 -34.59 -6.36 -18.43
CA ASP A 645 -34.34 -5.63 -19.68
C ASP A 645 -33.31 -6.36 -20.54
N PRO A 646 -33.68 -6.85 -21.73
CA PRO A 646 -32.76 -7.61 -22.61
C PRO A 646 -31.48 -6.89 -22.94
N ALA A 647 -31.48 -5.56 -22.95
CA ALA A 647 -30.29 -4.75 -23.29
C ALA A 647 -29.26 -4.66 -22.14
N THR A 648 -29.70 -4.87 -20.91
CA THR A 648 -28.85 -4.77 -19.70
C THR A 648 -28.76 -6.06 -18.89
N ALA A 649 -29.66 -7.03 -19.18
CA ALA A 649 -29.76 -8.25 -18.40
C ALA A 649 -28.46 -9.03 -18.25
N ALA A 650 -27.64 -9.10 -19.29
CA ALA A 650 -26.36 -9.81 -19.24
C ALA A 650 -25.37 -9.13 -18.26
N ALA A 651 -25.22 -7.81 -18.34
CA ALA A 651 -24.36 -7.06 -17.44
C ALA A 651 -24.88 -7.07 -15.99
N ALA A 652 -26.21 -6.99 -15.82
CA ALA A 652 -26.86 -7.09 -14.51
C ALA A 652 -26.66 -8.49 -13.88
N ALA A 653 -26.79 -9.56 -14.68
CA ALA A 653 -26.58 -10.93 -14.24
C ALA A 653 -25.11 -11.17 -13.85
N ASP A 654 -24.15 -10.62 -14.62
CA ASP A 654 -22.74 -10.67 -14.28
C ASP A 654 -22.43 -9.93 -12.98
N ALA A 655 -23.02 -8.76 -12.78
CA ALA A 655 -22.87 -8.01 -11.53
C ALA A 655 -23.38 -8.80 -10.32
N VAL A 656 -24.59 -9.33 -10.40
CA VAL A 656 -25.21 -10.14 -9.32
C VAL A 656 -24.33 -11.36 -9.01
N ARG A 657 -23.96 -12.12 -10.04
CA ARG A 657 -23.12 -13.33 -9.90
C ARG A 657 -21.77 -13.01 -9.24
N ARG A 658 -21.05 -12.01 -9.75
CA ARG A 658 -19.70 -11.67 -9.26
C ARG A 658 -19.71 -11.14 -7.83
N ILE A 659 -20.70 -10.35 -7.45
CA ILE A 659 -20.84 -9.88 -6.08
C ILE A 659 -21.16 -11.07 -5.17
N ALA A 660 -22.09 -11.92 -5.53
CA ALA A 660 -22.47 -13.10 -4.74
C ALA A 660 -21.33 -14.14 -4.63
N ALA A 661 -20.53 -14.31 -5.69
CA ALA A 661 -19.40 -15.25 -5.69
C ALA A 661 -18.26 -14.80 -4.78
N LYS A 662 -18.09 -13.49 -4.53
CA LYS A 662 -17.10 -12.97 -3.57
C LYS A 662 -17.41 -13.36 -2.12
N SER A 663 -18.68 -13.60 -1.80
CA SER A 663 -19.13 -13.95 -0.45
C SER A 663 -20.26 -15.01 -0.52
N PRO A 664 -19.94 -16.26 -0.90
CA PRO A 664 -20.94 -17.30 -1.07
C PRO A 664 -21.71 -17.58 0.22
N GLY A 665 -23.04 -17.72 0.12
CA GLY A 665 -23.92 -17.94 1.27
C GLY A 665 -24.24 -16.69 2.08
N THR A 666 -23.76 -15.52 1.65
CA THR A 666 -23.93 -14.24 2.32
C THR A 666 -24.98 -13.37 1.61
N GLY A 667 -25.72 -12.58 2.35
CA GLY A 667 -26.72 -11.63 1.84
C GLY A 667 -28.16 -12.15 1.79
N GLY A 668 -28.38 -13.37 2.19
CA GLY A 668 -29.71 -13.90 2.48
C GLY A 668 -30.70 -13.88 1.31
N GLU A 669 -31.97 -13.61 1.62
CA GLU A 669 -33.08 -13.68 0.67
C GLU A 669 -32.93 -12.74 -0.53
N THR A 670 -32.39 -11.56 -0.32
CA THR A 670 -32.14 -10.58 -1.40
C THR A 670 -31.23 -11.14 -2.48
N VAL A 671 -30.13 -11.80 -2.07
CA VAL A 671 -29.15 -12.39 -2.99
C VAL A 671 -29.74 -13.63 -3.67
N VAL A 672 -30.50 -14.46 -2.95
CA VAL A 672 -31.20 -15.64 -3.51
C VAL A 672 -32.11 -15.24 -4.66
N ALA A 673 -32.99 -14.27 -4.44
CA ALA A 673 -33.93 -13.79 -5.47
C ALA A 673 -33.20 -13.20 -6.68
N ALA A 674 -32.12 -12.45 -6.45
CA ALA A 674 -31.29 -11.88 -7.52
C ALA A 674 -30.58 -12.99 -8.34
N LEU A 675 -30.02 -14.00 -7.67
CA LEU A 675 -29.33 -15.12 -8.31
C LEU A 675 -30.28 -15.99 -9.15
N GLU A 676 -31.51 -16.26 -8.69
CA GLU A 676 -32.50 -17.01 -9.46
C GLU A 676 -32.87 -16.31 -10.78
N ARG A 677 -33.02 -14.99 -10.71
CA ARG A 677 -33.28 -14.18 -11.91
C ARG A 677 -32.05 -14.14 -12.81
N ALA A 678 -30.83 -13.95 -12.26
CA ALA A 678 -29.57 -13.97 -13.02
C ALA A 678 -29.37 -15.34 -13.71
N ARG A 679 -29.63 -16.45 -12.99
CA ARG A 679 -29.62 -17.81 -13.58
C ARG A 679 -30.53 -17.92 -14.80
N THR A 680 -31.74 -17.36 -14.74
CA THR A 680 -32.66 -17.35 -15.86
C THR A 680 -32.10 -16.58 -17.07
N VAL A 681 -31.41 -15.47 -16.84
CA VAL A 681 -30.72 -14.71 -17.89
C VAL A 681 -29.62 -15.56 -18.53
N TYR A 682 -28.73 -16.14 -17.75
CA TYR A 682 -27.64 -16.97 -18.25
C TYR A 682 -28.13 -18.25 -18.97
N ALA A 683 -29.18 -18.86 -18.50
CA ALA A 683 -29.78 -20.03 -19.17
C ALA A 683 -30.28 -19.70 -20.60
N ARG A 684 -30.77 -18.47 -20.83
CA ARG A 684 -31.13 -18.00 -22.19
C ARG A 684 -29.88 -17.72 -23.04
N LEU A 685 -28.79 -17.24 -22.45
CA LEU A 685 -27.52 -16.95 -23.15
C LEU A 685 -26.76 -18.23 -23.48
N ALA A 686 -26.80 -19.26 -22.65
CA ALA A 686 -26.08 -20.52 -22.80
C ALA A 686 -26.42 -21.27 -24.11
N SER A 687 -27.58 -21.00 -24.72
CA SER A 687 -27.89 -21.51 -26.02
C SER A 687 -27.04 -20.95 -27.18
N LYS A 688 -26.31 -19.85 -26.93
CA LYS A 688 -25.50 -19.12 -27.91
C LYS A 688 -24.04 -18.98 -27.53
N ASP A 689 -23.75 -19.13 -26.24
CA ASP A 689 -22.44 -18.90 -25.64
C ASP A 689 -22.16 -19.98 -24.59
N ALA A 690 -21.12 -20.79 -24.80
CA ALA A 690 -20.74 -21.87 -23.89
C ALA A 690 -20.30 -21.36 -22.50
N ASP A 691 -19.69 -20.18 -22.42
CA ASP A 691 -19.24 -19.58 -21.16
C ASP A 691 -20.43 -19.21 -20.25
N ALA A 692 -21.60 -18.92 -20.85
CA ALA A 692 -22.83 -18.69 -20.08
C ALA A 692 -23.30 -19.95 -19.33
N GLY A 693 -22.95 -21.14 -19.82
CA GLY A 693 -23.22 -22.42 -19.14
C GLY A 693 -22.47 -22.53 -17.81
N TYR A 694 -21.20 -22.19 -17.79
CA TYR A 694 -20.41 -22.18 -16.54
C TYR A 694 -20.98 -21.20 -15.51
N ALA A 695 -21.47 -20.05 -15.95
CA ALA A 695 -22.11 -19.08 -15.05
C ALA A 695 -23.41 -19.64 -14.43
N VAL A 696 -24.19 -20.46 -15.17
CA VAL A 696 -25.38 -21.15 -14.63
C VAL A 696 -24.96 -22.15 -13.55
N ASP A 697 -23.89 -22.92 -13.80
CA ASP A 697 -23.41 -23.92 -12.82
C ASP A 697 -22.89 -23.26 -11.57
N GLU A 698 -22.14 -22.15 -11.70
CA GLU A 698 -21.67 -21.36 -10.57
C GLU A 698 -22.85 -20.82 -9.73
N ILE A 699 -23.87 -20.26 -10.39
CA ILE A 699 -25.06 -19.75 -9.70
C ILE A 699 -25.83 -20.89 -9.01
N ASN A 700 -25.96 -22.07 -9.64
CA ASN A 700 -26.58 -23.23 -9.02
C ASN A 700 -25.83 -23.67 -7.75
N GLY A 701 -24.52 -23.65 -7.78
CA GLY A 701 -23.68 -23.91 -6.59
C GLY A 701 -23.90 -22.89 -5.48
N LEU A 702 -24.01 -21.60 -5.83
CA LEU A 702 -24.34 -20.55 -4.87
C LEU A 702 -25.74 -20.75 -4.28
N LEU A 703 -26.76 -20.99 -5.09
CA LEU A 703 -28.15 -21.20 -4.64
C LEU A 703 -28.30 -22.44 -3.74
N ALA A 704 -27.56 -23.51 -4.04
CA ALA A 704 -27.60 -24.73 -3.23
C ALA A 704 -27.18 -24.48 -1.77
N ARG A 705 -26.26 -23.55 -1.52
CA ARG A 705 -25.86 -23.15 -0.16
C ARG A 705 -27.04 -22.52 0.60
N TYR A 706 -27.81 -21.65 -0.05
CA TYR A 706 -28.98 -21.00 0.58
C TYR A 706 -30.11 -21.98 0.80
N ALA A 707 -30.34 -22.93 -0.11
CA ALA A 707 -31.38 -23.94 0.01
C ALA A 707 -31.14 -24.94 1.16
N ALA A 708 -29.87 -25.11 1.55
CA ALA A 708 -29.50 -25.96 2.68
C ALA A 708 -29.73 -25.29 4.06
N VAL A 709 -30.07 -23.99 4.09
CA VAL A 709 -30.26 -23.22 5.33
C VAL A 709 -31.69 -23.44 5.86
N PRO A 710 -31.86 -24.04 7.07
CA PRO A 710 -33.18 -24.15 7.70
C PRO A 710 -33.70 -22.73 8.06
N ARG A 711 -34.95 -22.45 7.70
CA ARG A 711 -35.60 -21.21 8.15
C ARG A 711 -36.16 -21.35 9.53
N PHE A 712 -35.98 -20.30 10.34
CA PHE A 712 -36.60 -20.24 11.66
C PHE A 712 -38.07 -19.81 11.57
N GLU A 713 -38.94 -20.57 12.21
CA GLU A 713 -40.37 -20.28 12.42
C GLU A 713 -40.68 -20.27 13.91
N LEU A 714 -41.64 -19.43 14.30
CA LEU A 714 -42.13 -19.39 15.68
C LEU A 714 -42.87 -20.71 16.00
N THR A 715 -42.75 -21.17 17.24
CA THR A 715 -43.65 -22.22 17.73
C THR A 715 -45.08 -21.69 17.81
N GLU A 716 -46.06 -22.60 17.80
CA GLU A 716 -47.50 -22.22 17.94
C GLU A 716 -47.72 -21.42 19.24
N GLU A 717 -47.01 -21.75 20.30
CA GLU A 717 -47.06 -21.06 21.60
C GLU A 717 -46.52 -19.64 21.49
N GLU A 718 -45.31 -19.46 20.91
CA GLU A 718 -44.69 -18.14 20.73
C GLU A 718 -45.55 -17.26 19.81
N ALA A 719 -46.13 -17.83 18.75
CA ALA A 719 -47.02 -17.08 17.86
C ALA A 719 -48.31 -16.65 18.59
N ALA A 720 -48.87 -17.53 19.43
CA ALA A 720 -50.06 -17.24 20.24
C ALA A 720 -49.74 -16.21 21.34
N GLU A 721 -48.52 -16.20 21.87
CA GLU A 721 -48.05 -15.19 22.83
C GLU A 721 -47.79 -13.82 22.19
N GLY A 722 -47.77 -13.71 20.88
CA GLY A 722 -47.57 -12.46 20.15
C GLY A 722 -46.11 -12.13 19.87
N PHE A 723 -45.22 -13.13 19.80
CA PHE A 723 -43.88 -12.94 19.25
C PHE A 723 -43.90 -12.67 17.74
N GLU A 724 -42.94 -11.89 17.25
CA GLU A 724 -42.65 -11.70 15.85
C GLU A 724 -41.21 -12.08 15.57
N VAL A 725 -40.95 -12.70 14.41
CA VAL A 725 -39.57 -13.00 13.96
C VAL A 725 -38.89 -11.73 13.52
N LEU A 726 -37.73 -11.45 14.07
CA LEU A 726 -36.83 -10.38 13.63
C LEU A 726 -35.77 -10.85 12.61
N PHE A 727 -35.35 -12.12 12.71
CA PHE A 727 -34.43 -12.74 11.76
C PHE A 727 -34.74 -14.24 11.64
N ASP A 728 -35.03 -14.66 10.41
CA ASP A 728 -35.48 -16.04 10.08
C ASP A 728 -34.35 -16.94 9.52
N GLY A 729 -33.12 -16.42 9.43
CA GLY A 729 -31.99 -17.11 8.82
C GLY A 729 -31.54 -16.51 7.48
N LEU A 730 -32.40 -15.74 6.79
CA LEU A 730 -32.09 -15.20 5.47
C LEU A 730 -32.41 -13.72 5.30
N SER A 731 -33.40 -13.17 5.96
CA SER A 731 -33.90 -11.81 5.69
C SER A 731 -33.42 -10.78 6.72
N LEU A 732 -32.83 -9.68 6.28
CA LEU A 732 -32.53 -8.48 7.07
C LEU A 732 -33.49 -7.31 6.80
N GLU A 733 -34.72 -7.57 6.33
CA GLU A 733 -35.67 -6.48 6.05
C GLU A 733 -36.04 -5.68 7.29
N LYS A 734 -36.09 -6.33 8.45
CA LYS A 734 -36.38 -5.69 9.74
C LYS A 734 -35.20 -4.99 10.41
N TRP A 735 -34.05 -4.96 9.73
CA TRP A 735 -32.80 -4.40 10.23
C TRP A 735 -32.29 -3.26 9.37
N THR A 736 -31.54 -2.33 9.99
CA THR A 736 -30.90 -1.18 9.35
C THR A 736 -29.55 -0.90 9.99
N GLY A 737 -28.74 -0.02 9.40
CA GLY A 737 -27.38 0.28 9.87
C GLY A 737 -26.33 -0.54 9.15
N ASN A 738 -25.37 -1.08 9.88
CA ASN A 738 -24.22 -1.79 9.31
C ASN A 738 -24.58 -3.18 8.76
N LYS A 739 -25.22 -3.23 7.60
CA LYS A 739 -25.45 -4.48 6.85
C LYS A 739 -24.22 -4.96 6.07
N THR A 740 -23.10 -4.24 6.17
CA THR A 740 -21.85 -4.60 5.51
C THR A 740 -21.09 -5.65 6.32
N ASN A 741 -20.98 -5.46 7.63
CA ASN A 741 -20.29 -6.41 8.51
C ASN A 741 -21.23 -7.38 9.24
N TYR A 742 -22.52 -7.03 9.40
CA TYR A 742 -23.54 -7.92 9.95
C TYR A 742 -24.32 -8.52 8.79
N VAL A 743 -23.92 -9.69 8.37
CA VAL A 743 -24.44 -10.29 7.13
C VAL A 743 -25.17 -11.60 7.38
N PRO A 744 -26.30 -11.86 6.68
CA PRO A 744 -26.88 -13.19 6.68
C PRO A 744 -25.88 -14.16 6.05
N GLN A 745 -25.53 -15.19 6.80
CA GLN A 745 -24.65 -16.26 6.33
C GLN A 745 -25.05 -17.58 6.99
N GLU A 746 -25.33 -18.59 6.19
CA GLU A 746 -25.63 -19.95 6.67
C GLU A 746 -26.69 -20.00 7.78
N GLY A 747 -27.78 -19.22 7.65
CA GLY A 747 -28.87 -19.18 8.63
C GLY A 747 -28.63 -18.31 9.86
N THR A 748 -27.51 -17.57 9.89
CA THR A 748 -27.14 -16.70 11.01
C THR A 748 -26.91 -15.28 10.55
N ILE A 749 -27.01 -14.30 11.44
CA ILE A 749 -26.35 -13.01 11.28
C ILE A 749 -24.91 -13.21 11.77
N TYR A 750 -23.96 -13.26 10.84
CA TYR A 750 -22.54 -13.36 11.16
C TYR A 750 -21.91 -11.98 11.21
N VAL A 751 -21.15 -11.71 12.28
CA VAL A 751 -20.42 -10.47 12.43
C VAL A 751 -19.01 -10.66 11.86
N THR A 752 -18.68 -9.89 10.83
CA THR A 752 -17.39 -9.96 10.13
C THR A 752 -16.78 -8.57 9.98
N ALA A 753 -15.45 -8.46 9.91
CA ALA A 753 -14.74 -7.25 9.54
C ALA A 753 -14.33 -7.22 8.06
N GLN A 754 -14.74 -8.22 7.29
CA GLN A 754 -14.23 -8.45 5.92
C GLN A 754 -14.58 -7.33 4.94
N TYR A 755 -15.69 -6.62 5.14
CA TYR A 755 -16.24 -5.68 4.16
C TYR A 755 -16.03 -4.20 4.52
N GLY A 756 -15.27 -3.91 5.57
CA GLY A 756 -14.85 -2.55 5.91
C GLY A 756 -15.94 -1.61 6.44
N GLY A 757 -17.12 -2.13 6.77
CA GLY A 757 -18.19 -1.33 7.38
C GLY A 757 -17.89 -0.95 8.84
N SER A 758 -18.47 0.13 9.31
CA SER A 758 -18.37 0.58 10.70
C SER A 758 -19.76 0.74 11.34
N GLY A 759 -19.81 0.69 12.69
CA GLY A 759 -21.06 0.87 13.45
C GLY A 759 -21.82 -0.43 13.68
N ASN A 760 -23.03 -0.29 14.17
CA ASN A 760 -23.88 -1.37 14.68
C ASN A 760 -25.04 -1.70 13.72
N LEU A 761 -25.62 -2.89 13.87
CA LEU A 761 -26.86 -3.27 13.19
C LEU A 761 -28.03 -3.02 14.14
N TYR A 762 -29.06 -2.30 13.69
CA TYR A 762 -30.22 -1.95 14.50
C TYR A 762 -31.52 -2.46 13.87
N THR A 763 -32.55 -2.71 14.70
CA THR A 763 -33.91 -2.91 14.18
C THR A 763 -34.40 -1.65 13.50
N VAL A 764 -35.20 -1.78 12.42
CA VAL A 764 -35.89 -0.64 11.76
C VAL A 764 -36.88 0.01 12.71
N ARG A 765 -37.56 -0.81 13.51
CA ARG A 765 -38.59 -0.41 14.47
C ARG A 765 -37.97 -0.22 15.86
N GLU A 766 -38.48 0.76 16.62
CA GLU A 766 -38.14 0.97 18.02
C GLU A 766 -39.07 0.15 18.92
N TYR A 767 -38.53 -0.28 20.08
CA TYR A 767 -39.24 -1.06 21.11
C TYR A 767 -39.12 -0.37 22.45
N GLY A 768 -40.20 -0.46 23.26
CA GLY A 768 -40.26 0.08 24.61
C GLY A 768 -40.05 -1.02 25.66
N ASP A 769 -41.18 -1.60 26.12
CA ASP A 769 -41.20 -2.77 26.99
C ASP A 769 -41.33 -4.02 26.10
N PHE A 770 -40.45 -5.02 26.27
CA PHE A 770 -40.40 -6.17 25.39
C PHE A 770 -39.76 -7.40 26.04
N ILE A 771 -39.98 -8.56 25.37
CA ILE A 771 -39.18 -9.77 25.56
C ILE A 771 -38.48 -10.06 24.22
N LEU A 772 -37.13 -10.06 24.22
CA LEU A 772 -36.30 -10.41 23.10
C LEU A 772 -35.71 -11.80 23.35
N ARG A 773 -35.84 -12.72 22.40
CA ARG A 773 -35.21 -14.05 22.42
C ARG A 773 -34.33 -14.24 21.23
N PHE A 774 -33.14 -14.80 21.42
CA PHE A 774 -32.20 -15.12 20.34
C PHE A 774 -31.28 -16.26 20.75
N GLU A 775 -30.57 -16.80 19.78
CA GLU A 775 -29.47 -17.71 20.00
C GLU A 775 -28.18 -17.05 19.50
N PHE A 776 -27.10 -17.27 20.22
CA PHE A 776 -25.77 -16.79 19.83
C PHE A 776 -24.73 -17.90 19.94
N SER A 777 -23.62 -17.76 19.19
CA SER A 777 -22.51 -18.70 19.24
C SER A 777 -21.19 -17.93 19.02
N PHE A 778 -20.23 -18.17 19.90
CA PHE A 778 -18.87 -17.70 19.73
C PHE A 778 -18.12 -18.66 18.80
N VAL A 779 -17.63 -18.19 17.67
CA VAL A 779 -16.95 -19.01 16.67
C VAL A 779 -15.42 -18.89 16.73
N ARG A 780 -14.92 -18.08 17.63
CA ARG A 780 -13.51 -17.92 17.97
C ARG A 780 -13.39 -17.58 19.47
N PRO A 781 -12.18 -17.71 20.08
CA PRO A 781 -11.94 -17.29 21.46
C PRO A 781 -12.09 -15.78 21.63
N GLY A 782 -12.42 -15.38 22.86
CA GLY A 782 -12.36 -14.00 23.30
C GLY A 782 -13.28 -13.03 22.56
N VAL A 783 -14.43 -13.49 22.10
CA VAL A 783 -15.41 -12.66 21.42
C VAL A 783 -16.07 -11.70 22.39
N ASN A 784 -16.10 -10.41 22.00
CA ASN A 784 -16.84 -9.36 22.66
C ASN A 784 -17.91 -8.80 21.74
N ASN A 785 -19.14 -8.65 22.24
CA ASN A 785 -20.28 -8.06 21.58
C ASN A 785 -21.27 -7.56 22.64
N GLY A 786 -22.39 -6.98 22.22
CA GLY A 786 -23.45 -6.53 23.12
C GLY A 786 -24.79 -6.44 22.41
N ILE A 787 -25.87 -6.49 23.19
CA ILE A 787 -27.22 -6.19 22.73
C ILE A 787 -27.60 -4.80 23.24
N GLY A 788 -27.63 -3.83 22.33
CA GLY A 788 -28.17 -2.49 22.62
C GLY A 788 -29.70 -2.55 22.77
N ILE A 789 -30.23 -2.01 23.84
CA ILE A 789 -31.67 -1.91 24.06
C ILE A 789 -32.08 -0.47 24.34
N ARG A 790 -33.24 -0.06 23.82
CA ARG A 790 -33.74 1.31 23.90
C ARG A 790 -32.71 2.37 23.52
N THR A 791 -31.89 2.06 22.51
CA THR A 791 -30.78 2.92 22.07
C THR A 791 -31.13 3.71 20.84
N PRO A 792 -30.74 4.99 20.72
CA PRO A 792 -30.72 5.72 19.45
C PRO A 792 -29.66 5.16 18.51
N MET A 793 -29.86 5.28 17.21
CA MET A 793 -28.83 4.94 16.22
C MET A 793 -27.70 5.97 16.20
N GLY A 794 -26.49 5.52 15.87
CA GLY A 794 -25.34 6.41 15.61
C GLY A 794 -24.67 6.98 16.87
N VAL A 795 -24.97 6.45 18.03
CA VAL A 795 -24.37 6.81 19.32
C VAL A 795 -23.86 5.58 20.05
N ASP A 796 -23.04 5.78 21.08
CA ASP A 796 -22.60 4.71 21.95
C ASP A 796 -23.80 4.16 22.77
N ALA A 797 -24.20 2.93 22.48
CA ALA A 797 -25.39 2.33 23.04
C ALA A 797 -25.26 2.08 24.55
N ALA A 798 -24.06 1.80 25.07
CA ALA A 798 -23.82 1.57 26.50
C ALA A 798 -24.17 2.78 27.36
N TYR A 799 -24.02 3.99 26.81
CA TYR A 799 -24.24 5.24 27.55
C TYR A 799 -25.52 5.98 27.12
N HIS A 800 -25.88 5.93 25.84
CA HIS A 800 -27.03 6.65 25.30
C HIS A 800 -28.29 5.77 25.15
N GLY A 801 -28.19 4.52 25.48
CA GLY A 801 -29.22 3.54 25.68
C GLY A 801 -28.83 2.63 26.86
N MET A 802 -28.94 1.34 26.67
CA MET A 802 -28.40 0.31 27.55
C MET A 802 -27.77 -0.77 26.70
N GLU A 803 -26.64 -1.31 27.16
CA GLU A 803 -26.00 -2.50 26.58
C GLU A 803 -26.11 -3.66 27.54
N ILE A 804 -26.62 -4.78 27.04
CA ILE A 804 -26.53 -6.08 27.69
C ILE A 804 -25.32 -6.79 27.11
N GLN A 805 -24.32 -7.02 27.96
CA GLN A 805 -23.05 -7.56 27.53
C GLN A 805 -23.17 -8.99 26.98
N VAL A 806 -22.62 -9.25 25.78
CA VAL A 806 -22.50 -10.59 25.21
C VAL A 806 -21.01 -10.86 25.02
N LEU A 807 -20.42 -11.64 25.95
CA LEU A 807 -18.98 -11.80 26.08
C LEU A 807 -18.63 -13.26 26.34
N ASP A 808 -17.61 -13.75 25.64
CA ASP A 808 -16.95 -15.03 25.96
C ASP A 808 -16.05 -14.85 27.19
N HIS A 809 -16.67 -14.63 28.33
CA HIS A 809 -16.02 -14.26 29.59
C HIS A 809 -15.20 -15.38 30.24
N ASP A 810 -15.33 -16.64 29.78
CA ASP A 810 -14.52 -17.77 30.20
C ASP A 810 -13.17 -17.82 29.48
N ASP A 811 -13.01 -17.05 28.41
CA ASP A 811 -11.74 -16.96 27.71
C ASP A 811 -10.64 -16.41 28.64
N PRO A 812 -9.44 -16.97 28.63
CA PRO A 812 -8.31 -16.52 29.45
C PRO A 812 -7.98 -15.03 29.35
N ILE A 813 -8.27 -14.38 28.21
CA ILE A 813 -8.05 -12.94 28.02
C ILE A 813 -8.96 -12.09 28.92
N TYR A 814 -10.12 -12.63 29.35
CA TYR A 814 -11.12 -11.93 30.16
C TYR A 814 -11.15 -12.33 31.63
N LYS A 815 -10.18 -13.13 32.09
CA LYS A 815 -10.16 -13.66 33.50
C LYS A 815 -10.20 -12.60 34.60
N ASN A 816 -9.86 -11.34 34.29
CA ASN A 816 -9.77 -10.21 35.24
C ASN A 816 -10.69 -9.03 34.89
N LEU A 817 -11.76 -9.27 34.11
CA LEU A 817 -12.73 -8.22 33.83
C LEU A 817 -13.42 -7.70 35.09
N HIS A 818 -13.85 -6.43 35.03
CA HIS A 818 -14.75 -5.90 36.02
C HIS A 818 -16.09 -6.68 36.02
N ILE A 819 -16.71 -6.82 37.18
CA ILE A 819 -17.97 -7.57 37.34
C ILE A 819 -19.09 -7.08 36.41
N TYR A 820 -19.11 -5.79 36.09
CA TYR A 820 -20.12 -5.19 35.21
C TYR A 820 -19.86 -5.39 33.70
N GLN A 821 -18.70 -5.96 33.35
CA GLN A 821 -18.31 -6.31 32.00
C GLN A 821 -18.58 -7.79 31.67
N GLN A 822 -18.98 -8.58 32.65
CA GLN A 822 -19.30 -9.99 32.44
C GLN A 822 -20.58 -10.13 31.63
N HIS A 823 -20.67 -11.22 30.89
CA HIS A 823 -21.85 -11.59 30.09
C HIS A 823 -23.16 -11.42 30.86
N GLY A 824 -24.17 -10.82 30.21
CA GLY A 824 -25.50 -10.59 30.76
C GLY A 824 -25.61 -9.36 31.69
N SER A 825 -24.50 -8.65 31.94
CA SER A 825 -24.56 -7.39 32.74
C SER A 825 -25.28 -6.28 31.96
N VAL A 826 -26.00 -5.41 32.67
CA VAL A 826 -26.32 -4.07 32.15
C VAL A 826 -25.03 -3.27 32.30
N TYR A 827 -24.31 -3.06 31.20
CA TYR A 827 -22.95 -2.55 31.19
C TYR A 827 -22.80 -1.27 32.03
N GLY A 828 -21.83 -1.26 32.94
CA GLY A 828 -21.53 -0.11 33.80
C GLY A 828 -22.53 0.14 34.91
N VAL A 829 -23.70 -0.52 34.94
CA VAL A 829 -24.81 -0.19 35.85
C VAL A 829 -25.21 -1.37 36.77
N ILE A 830 -25.53 -2.54 36.21
CA ILE A 830 -25.92 -3.72 36.99
C ILE A 830 -25.08 -4.90 36.56
N PRO A 831 -24.15 -5.39 37.38
CA PRO A 831 -23.41 -6.62 37.12
C PRO A 831 -24.33 -7.83 37.05
N ALA A 832 -23.98 -8.81 36.19
CA ALA A 832 -24.59 -10.12 36.20
C ALA A 832 -24.45 -10.74 37.60
N GLN A 833 -25.51 -11.40 38.07
CA GLN A 833 -25.59 -11.94 39.43
C GLN A 833 -25.10 -13.40 39.50
N LYS A 834 -25.01 -14.03 38.31
CA LYS A 834 -24.52 -15.38 38.16
C LYS A 834 -23.60 -15.48 36.98
N HIS A 835 -22.56 -16.27 37.11
CA HIS A 835 -21.64 -16.64 36.07
C HIS A 835 -22.22 -17.79 35.22
N VAL A 836 -22.15 -17.66 33.91
CA VAL A 836 -22.56 -18.70 32.95
C VAL A 836 -21.32 -19.35 32.40
N VAL A 837 -21.28 -20.65 32.36
CA VAL A 837 -20.23 -21.42 31.69
C VAL A 837 -20.73 -21.75 30.28
N PHE A 838 -19.99 -21.30 29.27
CA PHE A 838 -20.27 -21.61 27.88
C PHE A 838 -19.63 -22.94 27.49
N GLY A 839 -20.17 -23.60 26.47
CA GLY A 839 -19.56 -24.79 25.89
C GLY A 839 -18.37 -24.45 24.98
N GLU A 840 -17.85 -25.46 24.29
CA GLU A 840 -16.82 -25.31 23.29
C GLU A 840 -17.25 -24.28 22.20
N GLN A 841 -16.27 -23.67 21.54
CA GLN A 841 -16.53 -22.74 20.46
C GLN A 841 -17.42 -23.35 19.38
N GLY A 842 -18.34 -22.55 18.84
CA GLY A 842 -19.37 -23.02 17.93
C GLY A 842 -20.63 -23.55 18.63
N THR A 843 -20.63 -23.74 19.98
CA THR A 843 -21.82 -24.10 20.74
C THR A 843 -22.87 -22.99 20.71
N TRP A 844 -24.11 -23.35 20.47
CA TRP A 844 -25.23 -22.42 20.50
C TRP A 844 -25.75 -22.25 21.92
N ASN A 845 -25.93 -20.99 22.32
CA ASN A 845 -26.49 -20.56 23.58
C ASN A 845 -27.80 -19.83 23.35
N THR A 846 -28.78 -19.98 24.24
CA THR A 846 -30.06 -19.24 24.19
C THR A 846 -30.01 -18.06 25.16
N GLU A 847 -30.50 -16.90 24.70
CA GLU A 847 -30.64 -15.75 25.59
C GLU A 847 -32.01 -15.10 25.44
N GLU A 848 -32.60 -14.74 26.59
CA GLU A 848 -33.81 -13.93 26.67
C GLU A 848 -33.51 -12.67 27.47
N ILE A 849 -33.83 -11.52 26.90
CA ILE A 849 -33.76 -10.21 27.54
C ILE A 849 -35.20 -9.70 27.70
N ARG A 850 -35.64 -9.52 28.95
CA ARG A 850 -36.92 -8.91 29.28
C ARG A 850 -36.69 -7.49 29.83
N ALA A 851 -37.20 -6.49 29.13
CA ALA A 851 -37.24 -5.10 29.58
C ALA A 851 -38.70 -4.70 29.87
N ALA A 852 -39.02 -4.43 31.13
CA ALA A 852 -40.37 -4.04 31.56
C ALA A 852 -40.29 -2.85 32.51
N GLY A 853 -40.60 -1.65 32.01
CA GLY A 853 -40.37 -0.42 32.73
C GLY A 853 -38.88 -0.24 33.04
N ASP A 854 -38.53 -0.08 34.30
CA ASP A 854 -37.15 0.05 34.79
C ASP A 854 -36.52 -1.29 35.23
N ARG A 855 -37.21 -2.44 35.04
CA ARG A 855 -36.72 -3.77 35.39
C ARG A 855 -36.16 -4.46 34.14
N ILE A 856 -34.93 -4.95 34.29
CA ILE A 856 -34.24 -5.75 33.26
C ILE A 856 -33.99 -7.14 33.83
N THR A 857 -34.37 -8.16 33.08
CA THR A 857 -34.09 -9.57 33.40
C THR A 857 -33.35 -10.19 32.23
N VAL A 858 -32.23 -10.85 32.46
CA VAL A 858 -31.44 -11.60 31.45
C VAL A 858 -31.43 -13.08 31.87
N THR A 859 -31.84 -13.92 30.93
CA THR A 859 -31.84 -15.37 31.10
C THR A 859 -30.95 -16.00 30.02
N VAL A 860 -29.97 -16.81 30.41
CA VAL A 860 -29.06 -17.50 29.49
C VAL A 860 -29.16 -18.99 29.74
N ASN A 861 -29.36 -19.78 28.69
CA ASN A 861 -29.50 -21.24 28.74
C ASN A 861 -30.55 -21.71 29.77
N GLY A 862 -31.61 -20.92 29.92
CA GLY A 862 -32.72 -21.20 30.86
C GLY A 862 -32.46 -20.76 32.31
N GLU A 863 -31.32 -20.19 32.63
CA GLU A 863 -30.98 -19.68 33.96
C GLU A 863 -31.06 -18.13 33.98
N VAL A 864 -31.77 -17.57 34.96
CA VAL A 864 -31.78 -16.13 35.22
C VAL A 864 -30.45 -15.74 35.83
N ILE A 865 -29.66 -14.94 35.05
CA ILE A 865 -28.33 -14.50 35.46
C ILE A 865 -28.31 -13.05 35.92
N LEU A 866 -29.32 -12.26 35.52
CA LEU A 866 -29.54 -10.90 35.99
C LEU A 866 -31.04 -10.66 36.16
N ASP A 867 -31.42 -10.09 37.29
CA ASP A 867 -32.76 -9.55 37.54
C ASP A 867 -32.60 -8.30 38.41
N GLY A 868 -32.78 -7.11 37.80
CA GLY A 868 -32.49 -5.86 38.49
C GLY A 868 -33.32 -4.67 37.99
N ASN A 869 -33.43 -3.66 38.87
CA ASN A 869 -34.06 -2.40 38.54
C ASN A 869 -32.98 -1.32 38.30
N ILE A 870 -32.91 -0.80 37.07
CA ILE A 870 -31.85 0.17 36.67
C ILE A 870 -31.93 1.48 37.47
N ARG A 871 -33.11 1.90 37.86
CA ARG A 871 -33.30 3.10 38.65
C ARG A 871 -32.87 2.93 40.13
N GLU A 872 -33.16 1.76 40.70
CA GLU A 872 -32.69 1.42 42.06
C GLU A 872 -31.17 1.23 42.09
N ALA A 873 -30.60 0.61 41.06
CA ALA A 873 -29.16 0.35 40.95
C ALA A 873 -28.35 1.65 41.01
N CYS A 874 -28.77 2.69 40.30
CA CYS A 874 -28.11 4.00 40.30
C CYS A 874 -28.78 5.01 41.24
N LYS A 875 -29.65 4.57 42.14
CA LYS A 875 -30.37 5.43 43.10
C LYS A 875 -31.08 6.62 42.44
N GLY A 876 -31.57 6.45 41.23
CA GLY A 876 -32.24 7.45 40.42
C GLY A 876 -31.32 8.42 39.67
N HIS A 877 -29.98 8.27 39.77
CA HIS A 877 -28.99 9.15 39.20
C HIS A 877 -28.24 8.50 38.03
N ASN A 878 -28.83 8.49 36.85
CA ASN A 878 -28.16 8.02 35.62
C ASN A 878 -27.03 8.96 35.13
N VAL A 879 -27.05 10.21 35.62
CA VAL A 879 -25.98 11.20 35.46
C VAL A 879 -25.64 11.80 36.81
N ALA A 880 -24.40 12.25 36.98
CA ALA A 880 -23.94 12.84 38.22
C ALA A 880 -24.75 14.10 38.58
N PRO A 881 -25.33 14.20 39.81
CA PRO A 881 -26.15 15.34 40.19
C PRO A 881 -25.42 16.70 40.23
N ASP A 882 -24.09 16.65 40.39
CA ASP A 882 -23.22 17.83 40.41
C ASP A 882 -22.74 18.25 39.00
N GLY A 883 -23.19 17.55 37.96
CA GLY A 883 -22.81 17.82 36.57
C GLY A 883 -21.38 17.37 36.20
N SER A 884 -20.70 16.63 37.08
CA SER A 884 -19.38 16.08 36.79
C SER A 884 -19.45 14.93 35.81
N GLU A 885 -18.32 14.60 35.14
CA GLU A 885 -18.21 13.41 34.28
C GLU A 885 -18.24 12.13 35.07
N ARG A 886 -17.86 12.19 36.35
CA ARG A 886 -17.80 11.01 37.23
C ARG A 886 -19.11 10.83 37.99
N ASN A 887 -19.82 9.75 37.73
CA ASN A 887 -21.04 9.38 38.40
C ASN A 887 -20.81 8.35 39.52
N PRO A 888 -20.91 8.73 40.80
CA PRO A 888 -20.68 7.82 41.93
C PRO A 888 -21.81 6.80 42.15
N TYR A 889 -22.88 6.89 41.37
CA TYR A 889 -24.07 6.04 41.49
C TYR A 889 -24.11 4.92 40.48
N THR A 890 -23.21 4.90 39.51
CA THR A 890 -23.00 3.79 38.54
C THR A 890 -21.78 2.95 38.94
N VAL A 891 -21.73 1.71 38.51
CA VAL A 891 -20.67 0.77 38.91
C VAL A 891 -19.35 1.11 38.20
N ASP A 892 -19.42 1.57 36.95
CA ASP A 892 -18.25 2.03 36.18
C ASP A 892 -17.86 3.47 36.52
N GLY A 893 -18.69 4.18 37.30
CA GLY A 893 -18.46 5.58 37.70
C GLY A 893 -18.64 6.59 36.59
N ARG A 894 -19.30 6.26 35.49
CA ARG A 894 -19.57 7.12 34.33
C ARG A 894 -21.04 7.53 34.25
N ASN A 895 -21.31 8.61 33.53
CA ASN A 895 -22.67 9.03 33.22
C ASN A 895 -23.30 8.15 32.15
N HIS A 896 -24.54 7.72 32.35
CA HIS A 896 -25.36 6.97 31.40
C HIS A 896 -26.62 7.78 31.04
N PRO A 897 -26.53 8.84 30.24
CA PRO A 897 -27.67 9.71 29.97
C PRO A 897 -28.85 8.97 29.32
N GLY A 898 -28.65 7.92 28.57
CA GLY A 898 -29.69 7.14 27.92
C GLY A 898 -30.29 6.01 28.77
N LEU A 899 -29.79 5.77 29.99
CA LEU A 899 -30.23 4.63 30.83
C LEU A 899 -31.74 4.58 31.08
N PHE A 900 -32.41 5.74 31.14
CA PHE A 900 -33.84 5.83 31.41
C PHE A 900 -34.68 6.06 30.16
N ASN A 901 -34.14 5.79 28.95
CA ASN A 901 -34.89 5.82 27.72
C ASN A 901 -36.08 4.85 27.80
N LYS A 902 -37.25 5.31 27.38
CA LYS A 902 -38.48 4.50 27.43
C LYS A 902 -38.66 3.68 26.16
N ARG A 903 -38.00 4.06 25.07
CA ARG A 903 -38.12 3.44 23.77
C ARG A 903 -36.82 3.69 22.96
N GLY A 904 -36.51 2.82 22.04
CA GLY A 904 -35.40 2.92 21.10
C GLY A 904 -35.17 1.62 20.35
N HIS A 905 -34.14 1.57 19.56
CA HIS A 905 -33.83 0.40 18.73
C HIS A 905 -33.22 -0.73 19.57
N ILE A 906 -33.39 -1.97 19.08
CA ILE A 906 -32.55 -3.11 19.46
C ILE A 906 -31.32 -3.05 18.56
N GLY A 907 -30.12 -3.14 19.11
CA GLY A 907 -28.85 -3.12 18.38
C GLY A 907 -28.02 -4.37 18.60
N LEU A 908 -27.40 -4.90 17.55
CA LEU A 908 -26.26 -5.80 17.68
C LEU A 908 -25.01 -4.92 17.64
N LEU A 909 -24.26 -4.91 18.75
CA LEU A 909 -23.18 -3.94 18.97
C LEU A 909 -21.83 -4.57 18.66
N GLY A 910 -21.13 -4.06 17.66
CA GLY A 910 -19.89 -4.64 17.18
C GLY A 910 -18.66 -4.17 17.94
N HIS A 911 -18.09 -5.06 18.72
CA HIS A 911 -16.75 -4.93 19.30
C HIS A 911 -15.74 -5.83 18.61
N GLY A 912 -16.10 -6.46 17.49
CA GLY A 912 -15.24 -7.32 16.69
C GLY A 912 -15.98 -8.48 16.02
N PRO A 913 -15.33 -9.17 15.07
CA PRO A 913 -15.90 -10.33 14.39
C PRO A 913 -15.89 -11.58 15.29
N GLY A 914 -16.59 -12.62 14.84
CA GLY A 914 -16.50 -13.96 15.44
C GLY A 914 -17.69 -14.38 16.28
N ILE A 915 -18.80 -13.66 16.22
CA ILE A 915 -20.08 -14.08 16.81
C ILE A 915 -21.12 -14.32 15.71
N ARG A 916 -22.01 -15.26 15.97
CA ARG A 916 -23.19 -15.55 15.15
C ARG A 916 -24.44 -15.40 15.98
N PHE A 917 -25.49 -14.83 15.39
CA PHE A 917 -26.82 -14.75 15.97
C PHE A 917 -27.82 -15.43 15.05
N ARG A 918 -28.80 -16.13 15.63
CA ARG A 918 -29.91 -16.72 14.87
C ARG A 918 -31.21 -16.75 15.68
N ASN A 919 -32.31 -17.13 15.05
CA ASN A 919 -33.61 -17.36 15.68
C ASN A 919 -34.08 -16.16 16.53
N ILE A 920 -33.87 -14.93 15.98
CA ILE A 920 -34.16 -13.70 16.72
C ILE A 920 -35.64 -13.36 16.59
N ARG A 921 -36.31 -13.25 17.74
CA ARG A 921 -37.72 -12.91 17.84
C ARG A 921 -38.01 -12.01 19.03
N ILE A 922 -39.04 -11.18 18.92
CA ILE A 922 -39.39 -10.20 19.94
C ILE A 922 -40.90 -10.18 20.16
N LYS A 923 -41.31 -9.83 21.36
CA LYS A 923 -42.67 -9.56 21.78
C LYS A 923 -42.73 -8.23 22.51
N GLU A 924 -43.57 -7.29 22.11
CA GLU A 924 -43.86 -6.09 22.91
C GLU A 924 -44.78 -6.46 24.08
N LEU A 925 -44.58 -5.82 25.24
CA LEU A 925 -45.33 -6.06 26.49
C LEU A 925 -46.37 -4.98 26.71
#